data_eea60bd0340232008f5f504972741414
#
_entry.id   eea60bd0340232008f5f504972741414
#
_cell.length_a   1.000
_cell.length_b   1.000
_cell.length_c   1.000
_cell.angle_alpha   90.00
_cell.angle_beta   90.00
_cell.angle_gamma   90.00
#
_symmetry.space_group_name_H-M   'P 1'
#
loop_
_entity.id
_entity.type
_entity.pdbx_description
1 polymer ?
#
loop_
_entity_poly.entity_id
_entity_poly.type
_entity_poly.pdbx_seq_one_letter_code
_entity_poly.pdbx_strand_id
1 'polypeptide(L)'
;MGFVGEGLGGRSERSDEQPLVMTNSRLSDWPALPAMLEQNASHFGARAALLSDGDEPLSHQQLWDQAAMTVPSLNRLGVGRGDRVAIVLPQGPNLAVTFLAVAAGATAAPLNPAYVGKEFLFYLEDLQARALILPKGSDSPARAAADSLGTPVIELVPGKNGAERFHLSGVARPLEARAGLAEADDVALVLHTSGTTSRPKMVPLTHRNLLASVRHIGATLQLQPTDRCLNVMPLFHIHGLVACVLASLGAGGSTVCTRAFGAEKFPGWLGHWKPSWYSAVPTMHQAILAHARARPIQPLRSSLRFIRSSSAALPPPVMAGLEEAFGVAVIESYGMTEAAHQMASNPLPPRTRKPGSVGLAAGPDVAILDEAGKTLASGRMGEVAIRGPNVTRGYANNPEANATTFSDGWFRTGDQGYFDGEGYLFITDRLKELINRGGEKIAPREIDEVLLAYPGVRQAVTFAVPHPSLGENIAAAVVLKDGAVGCEAVLREFALDRLPTFKVPSRIILVKDVPKGPTGKIQRIGLADRLAAALVVAYEAPTSDMERLVAATICQVLGREVVGRNDNFFSLGGDSLRATQVLTRLGQSLGFQIPVPAIFRCPTPALLANKLDLMREPEVDALAAELEKLPPEERASLLNDL
;
A
#
# COMPACT_ATOMS: atom_id res chain seq x y z
N MET A 1 -21.87 -77.62 -8.19
CA MET A 1 -22.71 -76.47 -8.59
C MET A 1 -22.05 -75.25 -7.97
N GLY A 2 -21.34 -74.51 -8.81
CA GLY A 2 -20.57 -73.37 -8.45
C GLY A 2 -21.37 -72.07 -8.45
N PHE A 3 -20.87 -71.09 -7.75
CA PHE A 3 -21.06 -69.70 -8.12
C PHE A 3 -19.77 -68.92 -7.70
N VAL A 4 -19.16 -68.38 -8.74
CA VAL A 4 -18.05 -67.44 -8.72
C VAL A 4 -18.60 -66.06 -8.39
N GLY A 5 -18.04 -65.33 -7.43
CA GLY A 5 -18.36 -63.95 -7.12
C GLY A 5 -17.20 -63.03 -7.51
N GLU A 6 -17.35 -62.29 -8.58
CA GLU A 6 -16.41 -61.27 -9.02
C GLU A 6 -16.47 -60.02 -8.13
N GLY A 7 -15.31 -59.59 -7.69
CA GLY A 7 -15.14 -58.31 -6.96
C GLY A 7 -15.11 -57.14 -7.95
N LEU A 8 -15.97 -56.16 -7.72
CA LEU A 8 -15.95 -54.87 -8.39
C LEU A 8 -15.16 -53.87 -7.52
N GLY A 9 -13.94 -53.60 -7.98
CA GLY A 9 -13.13 -52.50 -7.47
C GLY A 9 -13.67 -51.17 -7.95
N GLY A 10 -14.29 -50.40 -7.05
CA GLY A 10 -14.68 -49.04 -7.28
C GLY A 10 -13.45 -48.14 -7.33
N ARG A 11 -13.05 -47.73 -8.53
CA ARG A 11 -12.17 -46.56 -8.71
C ARG A 11 -12.98 -45.30 -8.39
N SER A 12 -12.63 -44.55 -7.35
CA SER A 12 -13.10 -43.21 -7.16
C SER A 12 -12.46 -42.33 -8.22
N GLU A 13 -13.19 -41.98 -9.25
CA GLU A 13 -12.85 -40.87 -10.13
C GLU A 13 -12.89 -39.57 -9.31
N ARG A 14 -11.72 -39.07 -8.96
CA ARG A 14 -11.61 -37.67 -8.57
C ARG A 14 -11.85 -36.85 -9.82
N SER A 15 -12.97 -36.17 -9.86
CA SER A 15 -13.22 -35.13 -10.83
C SER A 15 -12.19 -34.01 -10.63
N ASP A 16 -11.22 -33.94 -11.53
CA ASP A 16 -10.41 -32.77 -11.76
C ASP A 16 -11.32 -31.66 -12.32
N GLU A 17 -12.09 -31.03 -11.46
CA GLU A 17 -12.69 -29.73 -11.77
C GLU A 17 -11.58 -28.70 -11.79
N GLN A 18 -10.93 -28.57 -12.94
CA GLN A 18 -10.18 -27.36 -13.28
C GLN A 18 -11.11 -26.16 -13.12
N PRO A 19 -10.67 -25.06 -12.45
CA PRO A 19 -11.49 -23.88 -12.35
C PRO A 19 -11.82 -23.40 -13.77
N LEU A 20 -13.09 -23.35 -14.10
CA LEU A 20 -13.63 -22.77 -15.34
C LEU A 20 -13.22 -21.29 -15.38
N VAL A 21 -12.07 -21.01 -15.96
CA VAL A 21 -11.75 -19.69 -16.48
C VAL A 21 -12.71 -19.49 -17.63
N MET A 22 -13.80 -18.77 -17.39
CA MET A 22 -14.69 -18.35 -18.46
C MET A 22 -13.85 -17.51 -19.42
N THR A 23 -13.43 -18.11 -20.51
CA THR A 23 -12.79 -17.41 -21.63
C THR A 23 -13.79 -16.41 -22.16
N ASN A 24 -13.59 -15.15 -21.80
CA ASN A 24 -14.34 -14.04 -22.35
C ASN A 24 -13.86 -13.90 -23.82
N SER A 25 -14.56 -14.55 -24.75
CA SER A 25 -14.26 -14.63 -26.19
C SER A 25 -14.23 -13.25 -26.89
N ARG A 26 -14.35 -12.15 -26.14
CA ARG A 26 -14.38 -10.77 -26.63
C ARG A 26 -13.07 -9.99 -26.44
N LEU A 27 -12.12 -10.47 -25.62
CA LEU A 27 -10.83 -9.82 -25.46
C LEU A 27 -9.88 -10.36 -26.53
N SER A 28 -9.68 -9.55 -27.60
CA SER A 28 -8.82 -9.89 -28.72
C SER A 28 -7.37 -10.10 -28.34
N ASP A 29 -6.66 -10.93 -29.10
CA ASP A 29 -5.22 -11.15 -28.90
C ASP A 29 -4.43 -10.09 -29.70
N TRP A 30 -4.44 -8.84 -29.17
CA TRP A 30 -3.69 -7.74 -29.80
C TRP A 30 -2.19 -7.97 -29.67
N PRO A 31 -1.43 -7.77 -30.76
CA PRO A 31 0.03 -7.85 -30.69
C PRO A 31 0.65 -6.69 -29.89
N ALA A 32 0.09 -5.48 -30.03
CA ALA A 32 0.60 -4.27 -29.34
C ALA A 32 -0.55 -3.28 -29.06
N LEU A 33 -0.30 -2.25 -28.23
CA LEU A 33 -1.28 -1.19 -27.91
C LEU A 33 -1.84 -0.47 -29.14
N PRO A 34 -1.04 -0.14 -30.18
CA PRO A 34 -1.61 0.44 -31.41
C PRO A 34 -2.74 -0.39 -32.01
N ALA A 35 -2.56 -1.70 -32.11
CA ALA A 35 -3.59 -2.60 -32.67
C ALA A 35 -4.88 -2.62 -31.81
N MET A 36 -4.75 -2.52 -30.47
CA MET A 36 -5.91 -2.37 -29.60
C MET A 36 -6.64 -1.04 -29.84
N LEU A 37 -5.91 0.07 -29.95
CA LEU A 37 -6.50 1.38 -30.20
C LEU A 37 -7.21 1.44 -31.57
N GLU A 38 -6.59 0.91 -32.61
CA GLU A 38 -7.13 0.85 -33.97
C GLU A 38 -8.40 -0.03 -34.02
N GLN A 39 -8.37 -1.20 -33.39
CA GLN A 39 -9.54 -2.07 -33.32
C GLN A 39 -10.69 -1.40 -32.55
N ASN A 40 -10.40 -0.72 -31.45
CA ASN A 40 -11.42 0.02 -30.69
C ASN A 40 -12.00 1.18 -31.52
N ALA A 41 -11.18 1.88 -32.31
CA ALA A 41 -11.66 2.89 -33.23
C ALA A 41 -12.61 2.31 -34.28
N SER A 42 -12.28 1.13 -34.83
CA SER A 42 -13.14 0.42 -35.79
C SER A 42 -14.47 -0.02 -35.19
N HIS A 43 -14.48 -0.58 -33.96
CA HIS A 43 -15.68 -1.14 -33.36
C HIS A 43 -16.54 -0.15 -32.57
N PHE A 44 -15.89 0.86 -31.95
CA PHE A 44 -16.52 1.79 -31.00
C PHE A 44 -16.30 3.25 -31.37
N GLY A 45 -15.85 3.55 -32.60
CA GLY A 45 -15.30 4.83 -33.05
C GLY A 45 -15.93 6.09 -32.48
N ALA A 46 -17.26 6.24 -32.58
CA ALA A 46 -17.99 7.42 -32.09
C ALA A 46 -18.21 7.44 -30.57
N ARG A 47 -17.96 6.32 -29.85
CA ARG A 47 -18.16 6.28 -28.40
C ARG A 47 -17.03 6.95 -27.67
N ALA A 48 -17.35 7.59 -26.53
CA ALA A 48 -16.35 8.19 -25.68
C ALA A 48 -15.36 7.15 -25.13
N ALA A 49 -14.08 7.41 -25.26
CA ALA A 49 -12.97 6.65 -24.69
C ALA A 49 -12.43 7.35 -23.41
N LEU A 50 -12.18 8.65 -23.49
CA LEU A 50 -11.67 9.45 -22.37
C LEU A 50 -12.57 10.68 -22.14
N LEU A 51 -12.83 10.94 -20.85
CA LEU A 51 -13.66 12.05 -20.37
C LEU A 51 -12.92 12.79 -19.25
N SER A 52 -13.24 14.07 -19.06
CA SER A 52 -12.73 14.87 -17.94
C SER A 52 -13.57 16.12 -17.74
N ASP A 53 -13.54 16.67 -16.52
CA ASP A 53 -14.22 17.94 -16.23
C ASP A 53 -13.63 19.09 -17.05
N GLY A 54 -14.48 19.83 -17.75
CA GLY A 54 -14.12 20.98 -18.54
C GLY A 54 -13.46 20.71 -19.89
N ASP A 55 -13.41 19.43 -20.31
CA ASP A 55 -12.93 19.03 -21.64
C ASP A 55 -14.05 18.35 -22.44
N GLU A 56 -14.02 18.50 -23.77
CA GLU A 56 -14.86 17.69 -24.65
C GLU A 56 -14.45 16.21 -24.55
N PRO A 57 -15.41 15.26 -24.53
CA PRO A 57 -15.13 13.84 -24.57
C PRO A 57 -14.31 13.45 -25.80
N LEU A 58 -13.26 12.66 -25.61
CA LEU A 58 -12.48 12.12 -26.70
C LEU A 58 -13.03 10.73 -27.07
N SER A 59 -13.44 10.54 -28.35
CA SER A 59 -13.94 9.26 -28.83
C SER A 59 -12.80 8.25 -29.07
N HIS A 60 -13.14 6.96 -29.23
CA HIS A 60 -12.15 5.94 -29.59
C HIS A 60 -11.47 6.23 -30.93
N GLN A 61 -12.21 6.76 -31.93
CA GLN A 61 -11.65 7.16 -33.20
C GLN A 61 -10.66 8.29 -33.03
N GLN A 62 -11.03 9.37 -32.34
CA GLN A 62 -10.16 10.50 -32.11
C GLN A 62 -8.90 10.12 -31.30
N LEU A 63 -9.03 9.17 -30.36
CA LEU A 63 -7.88 8.65 -29.60
C LEU A 63 -6.89 7.92 -30.51
N TRP A 64 -7.38 7.09 -31.42
CA TRP A 64 -6.54 6.42 -32.41
C TRP A 64 -5.90 7.41 -33.37
N ASP A 65 -6.67 8.34 -33.92
CA ASP A 65 -6.17 9.38 -34.84
C ASP A 65 -5.04 10.19 -34.19
N GLN A 66 -5.22 10.57 -32.91
CA GLN A 66 -4.20 11.28 -32.14
C GLN A 66 -2.93 10.43 -31.99
N ALA A 67 -3.05 9.15 -31.68
CA ALA A 67 -1.89 8.25 -31.57
C ALA A 67 -1.20 8.07 -32.92
N ALA A 68 -1.97 7.82 -33.98
CA ALA A 68 -1.46 7.64 -35.36
C ALA A 68 -0.74 8.88 -35.88
N MET A 69 -1.20 10.10 -35.57
CA MET A 69 -0.55 11.35 -35.94
C MET A 69 0.69 11.65 -35.07
N THR A 70 0.69 11.21 -33.81
CA THR A 70 1.81 11.47 -32.90
C THR A 70 3.06 10.69 -33.28
N VAL A 71 2.94 9.44 -33.72
CA VAL A 71 4.10 8.59 -34.09
C VAL A 71 4.96 9.20 -35.18
N PRO A 72 4.46 9.62 -36.38
CA PRO A 72 5.26 10.33 -37.38
C PRO A 72 5.84 11.64 -36.87
N SER A 73 5.13 12.32 -35.93
CA SER A 73 5.64 13.56 -35.33
C SER A 73 6.83 13.30 -34.43
N LEU A 74 6.81 12.24 -33.62
CA LEU A 74 7.94 11.79 -32.81
C LEU A 74 9.13 11.40 -33.69
N ASN A 75 8.89 10.65 -34.80
CA ASN A 75 9.95 10.25 -35.73
C ASN A 75 10.66 11.47 -36.34
N ARG A 76 9.91 12.53 -36.74
CA ARG A 76 10.51 13.79 -37.22
C ARG A 76 11.34 14.50 -36.16
N LEU A 77 11.02 14.32 -34.89
CA LEU A 77 11.75 14.88 -33.75
C LEU A 77 12.91 13.98 -33.28
N GLY A 78 13.23 12.90 -34.02
CA GLY A 78 14.32 11.98 -33.73
C GLY A 78 14.02 10.97 -32.65
N VAL A 79 12.74 10.65 -32.40
CA VAL A 79 12.26 9.67 -31.41
C VAL A 79 11.53 8.54 -32.13
N GLY A 80 11.89 7.29 -31.84
CA GLY A 80 11.30 6.10 -32.44
C GLY A 80 11.19 4.93 -31.46
N ARG A 81 10.96 3.74 -32.01
CA ARG A 81 10.77 2.50 -31.24
C ARG A 81 12.00 2.19 -30.40
N GLY A 82 11.79 1.94 -29.12
CA GLY A 82 12.84 1.68 -28.13
C GLY A 82 13.40 2.92 -27.43
N ASP A 83 13.19 4.12 -28.00
CA ASP A 83 13.58 5.38 -27.34
C ASP A 83 12.67 5.67 -26.15
N ARG A 84 13.24 6.06 -25.02
CA ARG A 84 12.51 6.40 -23.80
C ARG A 84 12.18 7.88 -23.79
N VAL A 85 10.89 8.19 -23.63
CA VAL A 85 10.36 9.56 -23.61
C VAL A 85 9.82 9.85 -22.22
N ALA A 86 10.49 10.74 -21.49
CA ALA A 86 9.97 11.24 -20.22
C ALA A 86 8.75 12.14 -20.48
N ILE A 87 7.68 11.97 -19.70
CA ILE A 87 6.45 12.74 -19.84
C ILE A 87 6.16 13.42 -18.51
N VAL A 88 6.19 14.75 -18.47
CA VAL A 88 5.90 15.56 -17.29
C VAL A 88 4.75 16.51 -17.61
N LEU A 89 3.54 16.03 -17.38
CA LEU A 89 2.30 16.75 -17.65
C LEU A 89 1.43 16.77 -16.38
N PRO A 90 0.57 17.79 -16.21
CA PRO A 90 -0.44 17.77 -15.17
C PRO A 90 -1.33 16.53 -15.26
N GLN A 91 -1.80 16.05 -14.10
CA GLN A 91 -2.79 14.98 -14.02
C GLN A 91 -4.04 15.33 -14.85
N GLY A 92 -4.54 14.38 -15.63
CA GLY A 92 -5.76 14.56 -16.43
C GLY A 92 -5.69 13.89 -17.80
N PRO A 93 -6.63 14.18 -18.70
CA PRO A 93 -6.80 13.46 -19.95
C PRO A 93 -5.61 13.63 -20.90
N ASN A 94 -4.94 14.80 -20.91
CA ASN A 94 -3.78 15.02 -21.77
C ASN A 94 -2.62 14.08 -21.44
N LEU A 95 -2.38 13.80 -20.14
CA LEU A 95 -1.38 12.83 -19.72
C LEU A 95 -1.74 11.41 -20.20
N ALA A 96 -3.03 11.00 -20.05
CA ALA A 96 -3.51 9.71 -20.54
C ALA A 96 -3.33 9.55 -22.05
N VAL A 97 -3.74 10.56 -22.83
CA VAL A 97 -3.61 10.54 -24.30
C VAL A 97 -2.15 10.53 -24.71
N THR A 98 -1.30 11.36 -24.08
CA THR A 98 0.13 11.43 -24.38
C THR A 98 0.83 10.11 -24.05
N PHE A 99 0.51 9.47 -22.94
CA PHE A 99 0.99 8.13 -22.62
C PHE A 99 0.68 7.13 -23.73
N LEU A 100 -0.59 7.05 -24.16
CA LEU A 100 -1.03 6.11 -25.19
C LEU A 100 -0.40 6.42 -26.55
N ALA A 101 -0.33 7.69 -26.92
CA ALA A 101 0.22 8.14 -28.20
C ALA A 101 1.75 7.94 -28.29
N VAL A 102 2.48 8.19 -27.21
CA VAL A 102 3.93 7.91 -27.15
C VAL A 102 4.17 6.41 -27.15
N ALA A 103 3.45 5.65 -26.33
CA ALA A 103 3.56 4.19 -26.29
C ALA A 103 3.24 3.52 -27.64
N ALA A 104 2.48 4.18 -28.51
CA ALA A 104 2.21 3.66 -29.85
C ALA A 104 3.44 3.61 -30.78
N GLY A 105 4.53 4.35 -30.50
CA GLY A 105 5.71 4.38 -31.37
C GLY A 105 7.06 4.59 -30.64
N ALA A 106 7.04 4.67 -29.29
CA ALA A 106 8.22 4.81 -28.45
C ALA A 106 7.95 4.22 -27.06
N THR A 107 8.88 4.37 -26.12
CA THR A 107 8.69 3.96 -24.72
C THR A 107 8.25 5.16 -23.88
N ALA A 108 7.04 5.13 -23.35
CA ALA A 108 6.54 6.17 -22.46
C ALA A 108 7.08 6.02 -21.04
N ALA A 109 7.53 7.12 -20.44
CA ALA A 109 7.99 7.18 -19.05
C ALA A 109 7.32 8.37 -18.33
N PRO A 110 6.06 8.26 -17.89
CA PRO A 110 5.38 9.29 -17.13
C PRO A 110 6.04 9.51 -15.77
N LEU A 111 6.41 10.75 -15.46
CA LEU A 111 7.02 11.16 -14.20
C LEU A 111 6.04 12.02 -13.41
N ASN A 112 6.18 12.00 -12.09
CA ASN A 112 5.39 12.85 -11.21
C ASN A 112 5.73 14.33 -11.44
N PRO A 113 4.78 15.18 -11.84
CA PRO A 113 5.05 16.61 -12.08
C PRO A 113 5.41 17.40 -10.81
N ALA A 114 5.20 16.83 -9.63
CA ALA A 114 5.57 17.45 -8.35
C ALA A 114 7.01 17.18 -7.91
N TYR A 115 7.80 16.46 -8.69
CA TYR A 115 9.22 16.25 -8.38
C TYR A 115 10.01 17.58 -8.39
N VAL A 116 11.06 17.65 -7.55
CA VAL A 116 11.98 18.78 -7.55
C VAL A 116 13.13 18.58 -8.54
N GLY A 117 13.90 19.62 -8.83
CA GLY A 117 14.94 19.60 -9.86
C GLY A 117 15.94 18.45 -9.73
N LYS A 118 16.39 18.11 -8.50
CA LYS A 118 17.31 16.98 -8.24
C LYS A 118 16.70 15.62 -8.59
N GLU A 119 15.40 15.45 -8.33
CA GLU A 119 14.69 14.22 -8.67
C GLU A 119 14.53 14.10 -10.19
N PHE A 120 14.16 15.19 -10.88
CA PHE A 120 14.09 15.18 -12.34
C PHE A 120 15.44 14.87 -12.99
N LEU A 121 16.53 15.46 -12.48
CA LEU A 121 17.87 15.17 -12.96
C LEU A 121 18.17 13.66 -12.86
N PHE A 122 17.92 13.07 -11.67
CA PHE A 122 18.11 11.64 -11.43
C PHE A 122 17.27 10.79 -12.39
N TYR A 123 15.96 11.06 -12.50
CA TYR A 123 15.08 10.23 -13.33
C TYR A 123 15.37 10.35 -14.83
N LEU A 124 15.68 11.54 -15.33
CA LEU A 124 16.03 11.74 -16.74
C LEU A 124 17.36 11.05 -17.10
N GLU A 125 18.35 11.12 -16.22
CA GLU A 125 19.63 10.43 -16.38
C GLU A 125 19.47 8.90 -16.31
N ASP A 126 18.77 8.36 -15.29
CA ASP A 126 18.56 6.91 -15.12
C ASP A 126 17.73 6.32 -16.28
N LEU A 127 16.73 7.06 -16.77
CA LEU A 127 15.98 6.74 -17.97
C LEU A 127 16.84 6.76 -19.23
N GLN A 128 17.95 7.51 -19.26
CA GLN A 128 18.63 7.87 -20.49
C GLN A 128 17.62 8.44 -21.51
N ALA A 129 16.81 9.40 -21.04
CA ALA A 129 15.68 9.92 -21.78
C ALA A 129 16.11 10.52 -23.12
N ARG A 130 15.59 9.99 -24.26
CA ARG A 130 15.82 10.52 -25.61
C ARG A 130 15.16 11.88 -25.77
N ALA A 131 14.04 12.11 -25.09
CA ALA A 131 13.33 13.38 -25.08
C ALA A 131 12.50 13.53 -23.80
N LEU A 132 12.16 14.79 -23.47
CA LEU A 132 11.24 15.16 -22.42
C LEU A 132 10.03 15.90 -23.02
N ILE A 133 8.81 15.41 -22.74
CA ILE A 133 7.58 16.12 -23.14
C ILE A 133 7.08 16.98 -21.97
N LEU A 134 6.90 18.27 -22.23
CA LEU A 134 6.34 19.27 -21.31
C LEU A 134 5.17 20.03 -21.94
N PRO A 135 4.27 20.65 -21.16
CA PRO A 135 3.35 21.63 -21.68
C PRO A 135 4.10 22.81 -22.31
N LYS A 136 3.56 23.36 -23.38
CA LYS A 136 4.15 24.56 -24.04
C LYS A 136 4.32 25.69 -23.02
N GLY A 137 5.54 26.26 -23.00
CA GLY A 137 5.88 27.38 -22.12
C GLY A 137 5.93 27.03 -20.62
N SER A 138 5.98 25.74 -20.26
CA SER A 138 6.07 25.30 -18.86
C SER A 138 7.41 25.70 -18.24
N ASP A 139 7.37 26.23 -17.01
CA ASP A 139 8.51 26.58 -16.15
C ASP A 139 8.90 25.42 -15.20
N SER A 140 8.41 24.20 -15.48
CA SER A 140 8.70 23.02 -14.67
C SER A 140 10.21 22.85 -14.44
N PRO A 141 10.64 22.50 -13.19
CA PRO A 141 12.03 22.16 -12.87
C PRO A 141 12.62 21.05 -13.76
N ALA A 142 11.75 20.24 -14.40
CA ALA A 142 12.16 19.23 -15.36
C ALA A 142 12.85 19.83 -16.61
N ARG A 143 12.50 21.06 -17.03
CA ARG A 143 13.14 21.74 -18.16
C ARG A 143 14.61 22.01 -17.86
N ALA A 144 14.92 22.62 -16.72
CA ALA A 144 16.29 22.90 -16.32
C ALA A 144 17.13 21.61 -16.15
N ALA A 145 16.52 20.54 -15.65
CA ALA A 145 17.17 19.23 -15.56
C ALA A 145 17.46 18.65 -16.96
N ALA A 146 16.53 18.75 -17.91
CA ALA A 146 16.72 18.31 -19.29
C ALA A 146 17.81 19.12 -20.00
N ASP A 147 17.82 20.45 -19.83
CA ASP A 147 18.85 21.33 -20.39
C ASP A 147 20.24 20.96 -19.87
N SER A 148 20.39 20.67 -18.58
CA SER A 148 21.65 20.25 -17.95
C SER A 148 22.19 18.93 -18.50
N LEU A 149 21.31 18.02 -18.93
CA LEU A 149 21.65 16.70 -19.51
C LEU A 149 21.73 16.72 -21.02
N GLY A 150 21.42 17.85 -21.68
CA GLY A 150 21.30 17.94 -23.14
C GLY A 150 20.13 17.13 -23.71
N THR A 151 19.16 16.77 -22.87
CA THR A 151 17.95 16.04 -23.28
C THR A 151 17.01 16.98 -24.03
N PRO A 152 16.61 16.66 -25.29
CA PRO A 152 15.70 17.50 -26.06
C PRO A 152 14.34 17.66 -25.37
N VAL A 153 13.85 18.90 -25.32
CA VAL A 153 12.49 19.19 -24.86
C VAL A 153 11.55 19.26 -26.05
N ILE A 154 10.46 18.48 -25.98
CA ILE A 154 9.34 18.49 -26.92
C ILE A 154 8.16 19.16 -26.20
N GLU A 155 7.62 20.21 -26.79
CA GLU A 155 6.48 20.90 -26.22
C GLU A 155 5.16 20.32 -26.71
N LEU A 156 4.27 20.01 -25.77
CA LEU A 156 2.88 19.66 -26.05
C LEU A 156 2.06 20.94 -26.19
N VAL A 157 1.58 21.20 -27.39
CA VAL A 157 0.79 22.39 -27.74
C VAL A 157 -0.66 21.97 -27.91
N PRO A 158 -1.63 22.54 -27.14
CA PRO A 158 -3.04 22.22 -27.30
C PRO A 158 -3.53 22.43 -28.75
N GLY A 159 -4.34 21.52 -29.25
CA GLY A 159 -4.97 21.60 -30.56
C GLY A 159 -6.00 22.74 -30.62
N LYS A 160 -6.21 23.31 -31.82
CA LYS A 160 -7.11 24.46 -32.02
C LYS A 160 -8.56 24.08 -32.36
N ASN A 161 -8.80 22.87 -32.89
CA ASN A 161 -10.03 22.55 -33.60
C ASN A 161 -10.68 21.21 -33.21
N GLY A 162 -10.67 20.78 -31.96
CA GLY A 162 -11.45 19.58 -31.54
C GLY A 162 -11.11 18.23 -32.21
N ALA A 163 -10.57 18.23 -33.43
CA ALA A 163 -10.14 17.05 -34.15
C ALA A 163 -8.75 16.56 -33.68
N GLU A 164 -7.90 17.46 -33.27
CA GLU A 164 -6.57 17.21 -32.72
C GLU A 164 -6.54 17.72 -31.28
N ARG A 165 -6.25 16.85 -30.32
CA ARG A 165 -6.17 17.26 -28.92
C ARG A 165 -4.91 18.06 -28.62
N PHE A 166 -3.81 17.69 -29.25
CA PHE A 166 -2.53 18.41 -29.17
C PHE A 166 -1.63 18.05 -30.35
N HIS A 167 -0.63 18.88 -30.61
CA HIS A 167 0.49 18.53 -31.46
C HIS A 167 1.81 18.71 -30.72
N LEU A 168 2.85 18.00 -31.19
CA LEU A 168 4.18 18.05 -30.62
C LEU A 168 5.02 19.08 -31.40
N SER A 169 5.68 19.98 -30.68
CA SER A 169 6.57 21.01 -31.23
C SER A 169 7.96 20.85 -30.62
N GLY A 170 8.98 20.88 -31.47
CA GLY A 170 10.38 20.75 -31.07
C GLY A 170 11.30 20.88 -32.25
N VAL A 171 12.60 20.77 -32.02
CA VAL A 171 13.62 20.82 -33.07
C VAL A 171 13.71 19.45 -33.76
N ALA A 172 13.54 19.43 -35.11
CA ALA A 172 13.69 18.22 -35.89
C ALA A 172 15.13 17.66 -35.76
N ARG A 173 15.23 16.35 -35.58
CA ARG A 173 16.48 15.62 -35.40
C ARG A 173 16.50 14.35 -36.26
N PRO A 174 17.67 13.85 -36.67
CA PRO A 174 17.76 12.54 -37.31
C PRO A 174 17.17 11.44 -36.42
N LEU A 175 16.41 10.54 -37.04
CA LEU A 175 15.89 9.35 -36.37
C LEU A 175 16.97 8.26 -36.42
N GLU A 176 17.46 7.87 -35.25
CA GLU A 176 18.45 6.78 -35.10
C GLU A 176 17.77 5.44 -34.81
N ALA A 177 16.59 5.49 -34.13
CA ALA A 177 15.77 4.35 -33.81
C ALA A 177 14.88 3.91 -34.99
N ARG A 178 14.22 2.75 -34.84
CA ARG A 178 13.25 2.25 -35.82
C ARG A 178 12.00 3.14 -35.85
N ALA A 179 11.57 3.52 -37.05
CA ALA A 179 10.34 4.26 -37.25
C ALA A 179 9.10 3.38 -37.14
N GLY A 180 7.93 4.01 -37.01
CA GLY A 180 6.61 3.38 -37.13
C GLY A 180 6.00 2.94 -35.83
N LEU A 181 4.90 2.20 -35.93
CA LEU A 181 4.14 1.71 -34.80
C LEU A 181 4.91 0.62 -34.03
N ALA A 182 4.71 0.58 -32.72
CA ALA A 182 5.36 -0.37 -31.83
C ALA A 182 4.86 -1.80 -32.02
N GLU A 183 5.71 -2.76 -31.73
CA GLU A 183 5.46 -4.20 -31.81
C GLU A 183 5.33 -4.83 -30.39
N ALA A 184 4.96 -6.10 -30.33
CA ALA A 184 4.64 -6.83 -29.10
C ALA A 184 5.74 -6.81 -28.03
N ASP A 185 6.98 -6.97 -28.42
CA ASP A 185 8.14 -7.06 -27.52
C ASP A 185 8.85 -5.71 -27.31
N ASP A 186 8.42 -4.63 -27.97
CA ASP A 186 8.89 -3.28 -27.67
C ASP A 186 8.45 -2.89 -26.25
N VAL A 187 9.28 -2.15 -25.54
CA VAL A 187 8.95 -1.59 -24.24
C VAL A 187 7.96 -0.43 -24.42
N ALA A 188 6.75 -0.59 -23.93
CA ALA A 188 5.69 0.41 -24.02
C ALA A 188 5.73 1.43 -22.88
N LEU A 189 6.09 0.97 -21.69
CA LEU A 189 6.04 1.77 -20.47
C LEU A 189 7.25 1.46 -19.60
N VAL A 190 7.86 2.50 -19.07
CA VAL A 190 8.86 2.42 -18.00
C VAL A 190 8.36 3.20 -16.81
N LEU A 191 8.35 2.57 -15.63
CA LEU A 191 8.08 3.22 -14.36
C LEU A 191 9.20 2.94 -13.37
N HIS A 192 9.45 3.90 -12.48
CA HIS A 192 10.33 3.71 -11.35
C HIS A 192 9.51 3.31 -10.13
N THR A 193 9.94 2.25 -9.44
CA THR A 193 9.35 1.86 -8.16
C THR A 193 10.16 2.46 -7.04
N SER A 194 9.47 3.03 -6.05
CA SER A 194 10.06 3.36 -4.77
C SER A 194 10.35 2.05 -4.03
N GLY A 195 11.44 1.37 -4.41
CA GLY A 195 11.88 0.18 -3.71
C GLY A 195 12.16 0.49 -2.23
N THR A 196 12.12 -0.53 -1.39
CA THR A 196 12.57 -0.48 0.02
C THR A 196 14.08 -0.19 0.15
N THR A 197 14.78 0.05 -0.97
CA THR A 197 16.18 0.46 -1.06
C THR A 197 16.26 1.95 -1.38
N SER A 198 17.36 2.59 -1.04
CA SER A 198 17.60 4.03 -1.22
C SER A 198 17.47 4.53 -2.67
N ARG A 199 17.57 3.66 -3.67
CA ARG A 199 17.48 4.01 -5.09
C ARG A 199 16.28 3.35 -5.78
N PRO A 200 15.40 4.14 -6.45
CA PRO A 200 14.29 3.60 -7.22
C PRO A 200 14.77 2.64 -8.32
N LYS A 201 13.99 1.57 -8.56
CA LYS A 201 14.29 0.59 -9.60
C LYS A 201 13.47 0.85 -10.85
N MET A 202 14.09 0.81 -12.01
CA MET A 202 13.45 1.02 -13.29
C MET A 202 12.83 -0.29 -13.81
N VAL A 203 11.51 -0.30 -14.02
CA VAL A 203 10.72 -1.45 -14.48
C VAL A 203 10.29 -1.25 -15.92
N PRO A 204 10.91 -1.90 -16.90
CA PRO A 204 10.44 -1.91 -18.28
C PRO A 204 9.27 -2.90 -18.44
N LEU A 205 8.21 -2.45 -19.09
CA LEU A 205 7.03 -3.25 -19.42
C LEU A 205 6.78 -3.21 -20.93
N THR A 206 6.80 -4.37 -21.56
CA THR A 206 6.52 -4.52 -22.99
C THR A 206 5.02 -4.38 -23.27
N HIS A 207 4.66 -4.15 -24.54
CA HIS A 207 3.26 -4.18 -24.97
C HIS A 207 2.59 -5.51 -24.59
N ARG A 208 3.31 -6.62 -24.74
CA ARG A 208 2.84 -7.97 -24.30
C ARG A 208 2.51 -8.00 -22.81
N ASN A 209 3.37 -7.45 -21.95
CA ASN A 209 3.10 -7.40 -20.51
C ASN A 209 1.84 -6.59 -20.19
N LEU A 210 1.72 -5.40 -20.77
CA LEU A 210 0.58 -4.51 -20.54
C LEU A 210 -0.74 -5.14 -21.02
N LEU A 211 -0.76 -5.70 -22.24
CA LEU A 211 -1.97 -6.31 -22.80
C LEU A 211 -2.37 -7.60 -22.08
N ALA A 212 -1.41 -8.38 -21.57
CA ALA A 212 -1.71 -9.51 -20.71
C ALA A 212 -2.44 -9.04 -19.44
N SER A 213 -1.93 -8.00 -18.76
CA SER A 213 -2.58 -7.43 -17.58
C SER A 213 -3.96 -6.84 -17.90
N VAL A 214 -4.11 -6.16 -19.02
CA VAL A 214 -5.42 -5.64 -19.51
C VAL A 214 -6.44 -6.77 -19.64
N ARG A 215 -6.07 -7.90 -20.27
CA ARG A 215 -6.94 -9.08 -20.39
C ARG A 215 -7.30 -9.66 -19.01
N HIS A 216 -6.31 -9.81 -18.12
CA HIS A 216 -6.51 -10.34 -16.77
C HIS A 216 -7.48 -9.48 -15.97
N ILE A 217 -7.30 -8.17 -15.97
CA ILE A 217 -8.18 -7.24 -15.25
C ILE A 217 -9.58 -7.23 -15.87
N GLY A 218 -9.67 -7.14 -17.20
CA GLY A 218 -10.94 -7.16 -17.92
C GLY A 218 -11.77 -8.41 -17.65
N ALA A 219 -11.13 -9.59 -17.66
CA ALA A 219 -11.77 -10.86 -17.35
C ALA A 219 -12.21 -10.94 -15.87
N THR A 220 -11.32 -10.58 -14.94
CA THR A 220 -11.59 -10.62 -13.49
C THR A 220 -12.76 -9.72 -13.10
N LEU A 221 -12.80 -8.50 -13.63
CA LEU A 221 -13.83 -7.50 -13.34
C LEU A 221 -15.03 -7.58 -14.30
N GLN A 222 -15.02 -8.55 -15.25
CA GLN A 222 -16.05 -8.72 -16.27
C GLN A 222 -16.41 -7.38 -16.94
N LEU A 223 -15.37 -6.65 -17.36
CA LEU A 223 -15.56 -5.34 -17.97
C LEU A 223 -16.24 -5.45 -19.33
N GLN A 224 -17.15 -4.53 -19.59
CA GLN A 224 -17.96 -4.46 -20.80
C GLN A 224 -17.73 -3.13 -21.53
N PRO A 225 -18.01 -3.06 -22.85
CA PRO A 225 -17.92 -1.80 -23.58
C PRO A 225 -18.81 -0.68 -23.02
N THR A 226 -19.82 -0.98 -22.23
CA THR A 226 -20.69 -0.01 -21.55
C THR A 226 -20.11 0.52 -20.25
N ASP A 227 -19.03 -0.11 -19.74
CA ASP A 227 -18.43 0.29 -18.48
C ASP A 227 -17.68 1.63 -18.59
N ARG A 228 -17.76 2.37 -17.51
CA ARG A 228 -17.04 3.64 -17.34
C ARG A 228 -16.30 3.63 -16.03
N CYS A 229 -14.98 3.76 -16.10
CA CYS A 229 -14.12 3.92 -14.93
C CYS A 229 -14.05 5.37 -14.48
N LEU A 230 -14.25 5.66 -13.21
CA LEU A 230 -13.82 6.93 -12.62
C LEU A 230 -12.39 6.74 -12.09
N ASN A 231 -11.41 7.25 -12.83
CA ASN A 231 -10.01 7.20 -12.43
C ASN A 231 -9.63 8.39 -11.57
N VAL A 232 -9.43 8.13 -10.27
CA VAL A 232 -8.92 9.09 -9.29
C VAL A 232 -7.43 8.87 -8.97
N MET A 233 -6.83 7.84 -9.60
CA MET A 233 -5.43 7.48 -9.39
C MET A 233 -4.49 8.30 -10.27
N PRO A 234 -3.26 8.59 -9.79
CA PRO A 234 -2.25 9.29 -10.59
C PRO A 234 -1.89 8.52 -11.88
N LEU A 235 -1.75 9.27 -12.99
CA LEU A 235 -1.38 8.74 -14.31
C LEU A 235 0.14 8.70 -14.56
N PHE A 236 0.94 8.75 -13.52
CA PHE A 236 2.35 8.36 -13.49
C PHE A 236 2.56 7.07 -12.67
N HIS A 237 1.48 6.33 -12.41
CA HIS A 237 1.44 5.10 -11.63
C HIS A 237 0.76 3.99 -12.41
N ILE A 238 1.29 2.76 -12.25
CA ILE A 238 0.73 1.56 -12.90
C ILE A 238 -0.76 1.36 -12.62
N HIS A 239 -1.26 1.72 -11.43
CA HIS A 239 -2.66 1.60 -11.04
C HIS A 239 -3.56 2.48 -11.94
N GLY A 240 -3.24 3.76 -12.09
CA GLY A 240 -4.00 4.68 -12.94
C GLY A 240 -3.88 4.33 -14.43
N LEU A 241 -2.64 4.08 -14.88
CA LEU A 241 -2.36 3.84 -16.29
C LEU A 241 -2.93 2.51 -16.79
N VAL A 242 -2.65 1.43 -16.08
CA VAL A 242 -3.02 0.07 -16.56
C VAL A 242 -4.35 -0.39 -15.99
N ALA A 243 -4.53 -0.34 -14.67
CA ALA A 243 -5.73 -0.91 -14.08
C ALA A 243 -6.98 -0.08 -14.30
N CYS A 244 -6.85 1.24 -14.51
CA CYS A 244 -7.98 2.10 -14.82
C CYS A 244 -8.09 2.40 -16.32
N VAL A 245 -7.08 3.06 -16.91
CA VAL A 245 -7.16 3.53 -18.31
C VAL A 245 -7.11 2.37 -19.29
N LEU A 246 -6.02 1.61 -19.30
CA LEU A 246 -5.84 0.53 -20.29
C LEU A 246 -6.88 -0.58 -20.14
N ALA A 247 -7.24 -0.99 -18.91
CA ALA A 247 -8.23 -2.04 -18.71
C ALA A 247 -9.62 -1.64 -19.20
N SER A 248 -10.03 -0.37 -18.98
CA SER A 248 -11.29 0.15 -19.53
C SER A 248 -11.28 0.19 -21.04
N LEU A 249 -10.21 0.74 -21.65
CA LEU A 249 -10.09 0.81 -23.10
C LEU A 249 -10.02 -0.58 -23.74
N GLY A 250 -9.28 -1.53 -23.13
CA GLY A 250 -9.23 -2.92 -23.60
C GLY A 250 -10.58 -3.61 -23.63
N ALA A 251 -11.52 -3.20 -22.78
CA ALA A 251 -12.91 -3.67 -22.82
C ALA A 251 -13.81 -2.87 -23.79
N GLY A 252 -13.27 -1.88 -24.54
CA GLY A 252 -14.05 -0.96 -25.36
C GLY A 252 -14.89 0.05 -24.57
N GLY A 253 -14.63 0.16 -23.25
CA GLY A 253 -15.27 1.09 -22.34
C GLY A 253 -14.60 2.47 -22.30
N SER A 254 -14.94 3.28 -21.30
CA SER A 254 -14.46 4.64 -21.15
C SER A 254 -13.85 4.91 -19.77
N THR A 255 -13.00 5.94 -19.69
CA THR A 255 -12.39 6.39 -18.42
C THR A 255 -12.59 7.89 -18.23
N VAL A 256 -13.11 8.28 -17.07
CA VAL A 256 -13.09 9.66 -16.59
C VAL A 256 -11.74 9.92 -15.93
N CYS A 257 -10.90 10.75 -16.51
CA CYS A 257 -9.59 11.13 -15.99
C CYS A 257 -9.72 12.39 -15.14
N THR A 258 -9.75 12.26 -13.82
CA THR A 258 -9.80 13.44 -12.93
C THR A 258 -8.47 14.19 -12.91
N ARG A 259 -8.52 15.54 -12.74
CA ARG A 259 -7.30 16.38 -12.67
C ARG A 259 -6.62 16.30 -11.31
N ALA A 260 -7.37 16.01 -10.26
CA ALA A 260 -6.87 15.80 -8.91
C ALA A 260 -7.93 15.02 -8.10
N PHE A 261 -7.48 14.24 -7.13
CA PHE A 261 -8.39 13.61 -6.17
C PHE A 261 -8.92 14.67 -5.18
N GLY A 262 -10.25 14.61 -4.92
CA GLY A 262 -10.94 15.39 -3.89
C GLY A 262 -12.16 14.63 -3.43
N ALA A 263 -12.21 14.25 -2.16
CA ALA A 263 -13.35 13.49 -1.60
C ALA A 263 -14.66 14.28 -1.67
N GLU A 264 -14.58 15.61 -1.57
CA GLU A 264 -15.69 16.54 -1.67
C GLU A 264 -16.28 16.63 -3.10
N LYS A 265 -15.48 16.32 -4.13
CA LYS A 265 -15.91 16.30 -5.53
C LYS A 265 -16.54 14.98 -5.95
N PHE A 266 -16.25 13.92 -5.19
CA PHE A 266 -16.62 12.57 -5.55
C PHE A 266 -18.13 12.37 -5.78
N PRO A 267 -19.06 12.90 -4.94
CA PRO A 267 -20.50 12.80 -5.20
C PRO A 267 -20.93 13.49 -6.50
N GLY A 268 -20.33 14.64 -6.83
CA GLY A 268 -20.58 15.35 -8.08
C GLY A 268 -20.15 14.53 -9.29
N TRP A 269 -18.99 13.88 -9.23
CA TRP A 269 -18.50 12.98 -10.29
C TRP A 269 -19.41 11.76 -10.49
N LEU A 270 -19.92 11.16 -9.41
CA LEU A 270 -20.88 10.04 -9.51
C LEU A 270 -22.17 10.48 -10.20
N GLY A 271 -22.72 11.64 -9.85
CA GLY A 271 -23.94 12.17 -10.43
C GLY A 271 -23.78 12.57 -11.90
N HIS A 272 -22.69 13.24 -12.25
CA HIS A 272 -22.46 13.77 -13.59
C HIS A 272 -22.01 12.68 -14.58
N TRP A 273 -20.95 11.94 -14.23
CA TRP A 273 -20.32 10.98 -15.14
C TRP A 273 -20.98 9.60 -15.12
N LYS A 274 -21.74 9.29 -14.07
CA LYS A 274 -22.40 7.99 -13.86
C LYS A 274 -21.44 6.81 -14.13
N PRO A 275 -20.27 6.75 -13.44
CA PRO A 275 -19.34 5.66 -13.63
C PRO A 275 -19.94 4.33 -13.19
N SER A 276 -19.59 3.24 -13.87
CA SER A 276 -19.98 1.89 -13.45
C SER A 276 -19.02 1.28 -12.43
N TRP A 277 -17.85 1.85 -12.28
CA TRP A 277 -16.86 1.46 -11.27
C TRP A 277 -15.81 2.56 -11.05
N TYR A 278 -15.12 2.47 -9.92
CA TYR A 278 -13.90 3.23 -9.68
C TYR A 278 -12.88 2.40 -8.94
N SER A 279 -11.61 2.80 -9.02
CA SER A 279 -10.51 2.17 -8.30
C SER A 279 -9.70 3.21 -7.55
N ALA A 280 -9.34 2.89 -6.29
CA ALA A 280 -8.57 3.80 -5.45
C ALA A 280 -7.68 3.03 -4.46
N VAL A 281 -6.82 3.76 -3.76
CA VAL A 281 -6.05 3.25 -2.61
C VAL A 281 -6.85 3.41 -1.31
N PRO A 282 -6.57 2.63 -0.25
CA PRO A 282 -7.33 2.67 1.00
C PRO A 282 -7.47 4.07 1.62
N THR A 283 -6.44 4.91 1.55
CA THR A 283 -6.49 6.28 2.07
C THR A 283 -7.51 7.16 1.35
N MET A 284 -7.68 6.99 0.04
CA MET A 284 -8.71 7.68 -0.73
C MET A 284 -10.10 7.13 -0.40
N HIS A 285 -10.25 5.81 -0.25
CA HIS A 285 -11.49 5.19 0.20
C HIS A 285 -11.93 5.70 1.57
N GLN A 286 -11.00 5.82 2.52
CA GLN A 286 -11.28 6.39 3.85
C GLN A 286 -11.77 7.84 3.76
N ALA A 287 -11.13 8.67 2.91
CA ALA A 287 -11.55 10.06 2.72
C ALA A 287 -12.95 10.16 2.08
N ILE A 288 -13.24 9.33 1.07
CA ILE A 288 -14.57 9.25 0.43
C ILE A 288 -15.62 8.82 1.46
N LEU A 289 -15.34 7.77 2.25
CA LEU A 289 -16.25 7.26 3.26
C LEU A 289 -16.52 8.28 4.37
N ALA A 290 -15.47 8.97 4.85
CA ALA A 290 -15.61 10.03 5.84
C ALA A 290 -16.50 11.17 5.33
N HIS A 291 -16.30 11.59 4.07
CA HIS A 291 -17.14 12.63 3.45
C HIS A 291 -18.60 12.18 3.29
N ALA A 292 -18.84 10.95 2.85
CA ALA A 292 -20.18 10.38 2.69
C ALA A 292 -20.94 10.27 4.03
N ARG A 293 -20.24 9.94 5.13
CA ARG A 293 -20.83 9.88 6.48
C ARG A 293 -21.15 11.26 7.07
N ALA A 294 -20.31 12.27 6.82
CA ALA A 294 -20.50 13.62 7.29
C ALA A 294 -21.71 14.33 6.62
N ARG A 295 -22.08 13.89 5.43
CA ARG A 295 -23.24 14.37 4.67
C ARG A 295 -24.03 13.14 4.25
N PRO A 296 -25.02 12.68 5.07
CA PRO A 296 -25.83 11.54 4.69
C PRO A 296 -26.55 11.87 3.38
N ILE A 297 -25.89 11.50 2.32
CA ILE A 297 -26.48 11.46 1.00
C ILE A 297 -27.42 10.26 1.10
N GLN A 298 -28.71 10.47 0.85
CA GLN A 298 -29.63 9.36 0.61
C GLN A 298 -28.88 8.35 -0.26
N PRO A 299 -29.04 7.01 0.00
CA PRO A 299 -28.22 6.02 -0.68
C PRO A 299 -28.13 6.40 -2.14
N LEU A 300 -26.95 6.85 -2.56
CA LEU A 300 -26.69 7.22 -3.94
C LEU A 300 -27.07 5.95 -4.70
N ARG A 301 -28.21 5.98 -5.40
CA ARG A 301 -28.45 5.01 -6.48
C ARG A 301 -27.35 5.26 -7.50
N SER A 302 -26.15 4.85 -7.12
CA SER A 302 -24.97 5.03 -7.95
C SER A 302 -25.09 4.09 -9.13
N SER A 303 -24.61 4.53 -10.27
CA SER A 303 -24.42 3.69 -11.44
C SER A 303 -23.34 2.62 -11.23
N LEU A 304 -22.69 2.60 -10.04
CA LEU A 304 -21.60 1.69 -9.72
C LEU A 304 -22.09 0.23 -9.71
N ARG A 305 -21.34 -0.64 -10.35
CA ARG A 305 -21.46 -2.09 -10.28
C ARG A 305 -20.61 -2.65 -9.12
N PHE A 306 -19.44 -2.06 -8.91
CA PHE A 306 -18.49 -2.42 -7.86
C PHE A 306 -17.52 -1.27 -7.59
N ILE A 307 -16.82 -1.38 -6.46
CA ILE A 307 -15.67 -0.54 -6.07
C ILE A 307 -14.43 -1.43 -6.05
N ARG A 308 -13.29 -0.94 -6.54
CA ARG A 308 -12.04 -1.68 -6.51
C ARG A 308 -11.02 -0.97 -5.60
N SER A 309 -10.40 -1.73 -4.69
CA SER A 309 -9.28 -1.27 -3.86
C SER A 309 -8.01 -2.01 -4.24
N SER A 310 -6.89 -1.30 -4.34
CA SER A 310 -5.60 -1.91 -4.64
C SER A 310 -4.43 -1.08 -4.12
N SER A 311 -3.23 -1.61 -4.29
CA SER A 311 -1.93 -0.97 -4.01
C SER A 311 -1.55 -0.88 -2.52
N ALA A 312 -2.46 -1.14 -1.60
CA ALA A 312 -2.24 -1.32 -0.18
C ALA A 312 -3.39 -2.16 0.39
N ALA A 313 -3.21 -2.73 1.58
CA ALA A 313 -4.24 -3.50 2.26
C ALA A 313 -5.44 -2.64 2.63
N LEU A 314 -6.65 -3.12 2.34
CA LEU A 314 -7.88 -2.45 2.70
C LEU A 314 -8.35 -2.92 4.09
N PRO A 315 -8.44 -2.03 5.09
CA PRO A 315 -8.96 -2.43 6.39
C PRO A 315 -10.41 -2.95 6.27
N PRO A 316 -10.75 -4.12 6.87
CA PRO A 316 -12.10 -4.69 6.80
C PRO A 316 -13.23 -3.73 7.20
N PRO A 317 -13.08 -2.86 8.25
CA PRO A 317 -14.11 -1.86 8.57
C PRO A 317 -14.34 -0.82 7.48
N VAL A 318 -13.30 -0.48 6.70
CA VAL A 318 -13.42 0.46 5.57
C VAL A 318 -14.16 -0.21 4.42
N MET A 319 -13.84 -1.48 4.14
CA MET A 319 -14.55 -2.28 3.14
C MET A 319 -16.05 -2.35 3.45
N ALA A 320 -16.41 -2.77 4.66
CA ALA A 320 -17.80 -2.86 5.10
C ALA A 320 -18.53 -1.50 5.02
N GLY A 321 -17.87 -0.41 5.47
CA GLY A 321 -18.44 0.92 5.42
C GLY A 321 -18.68 1.43 3.99
N LEU A 322 -17.82 1.10 3.03
CA LEU A 322 -18.03 1.43 1.62
C LEU A 322 -19.19 0.63 1.02
N GLU A 323 -19.29 -0.66 1.34
CA GLU A 323 -20.40 -1.50 0.88
C GLU A 323 -21.74 -1.02 1.42
N GLU A 324 -21.79 -0.61 2.70
CA GLU A 324 -22.96 0.01 3.32
C GLU A 324 -23.34 1.34 2.65
N ALA A 325 -22.35 2.23 2.44
CA ALA A 325 -22.60 3.57 1.91
C ALA A 325 -23.04 3.58 0.45
N PHE A 326 -22.48 2.68 -0.37
CA PHE A 326 -22.72 2.66 -1.84
C PHE A 326 -23.63 1.52 -2.32
N GLY A 327 -23.91 0.53 -1.49
CA GLY A 327 -24.78 -0.61 -1.84
C GLY A 327 -24.18 -1.54 -2.90
N VAL A 328 -22.85 -1.55 -3.07
CA VAL A 328 -22.16 -2.35 -4.09
C VAL A 328 -20.96 -3.07 -3.49
N ALA A 329 -20.55 -4.16 -4.13
CA ALA A 329 -19.42 -4.96 -3.70
C ALA A 329 -18.10 -4.18 -3.78
N VAL A 330 -17.24 -4.31 -2.77
CA VAL A 330 -15.86 -3.85 -2.78
C VAL A 330 -14.93 -5.01 -3.11
N ILE A 331 -14.10 -4.84 -4.13
CA ILE A 331 -13.16 -5.85 -4.63
C ILE A 331 -11.74 -5.43 -4.26
N GLU A 332 -11.14 -6.12 -3.31
CA GLU A 332 -9.72 -5.95 -2.99
C GLU A 332 -8.86 -6.75 -3.96
N SER A 333 -7.77 -6.15 -4.43
CA SER A 333 -6.83 -6.76 -5.37
C SER A 333 -5.38 -6.43 -5.02
N TYR A 334 -4.49 -7.33 -5.37
CA TYR A 334 -3.06 -7.24 -5.18
C TYR A 334 -2.34 -7.09 -6.50
N GLY A 335 -1.38 -6.19 -6.53
CA GLY A 335 -0.58 -5.93 -7.71
C GLY A 335 0.62 -5.04 -7.45
N MET A 336 1.54 -5.09 -8.40
CA MET A 336 2.77 -4.31 -8.37
C MET A 336 3.17 -3.88 -9.79
N THR A 337 4.09 -2.93 -9.90
CA THR A 337 4.56 -2.42 -11.19
C THR A 337 5.19 -3.53 -12.03
N GLU A 338 5.96 -4.40 -11.40
CA GLU A 338 6.69 -5.52 -12.01
C GLU A 338 5.76 -6.57 -12.63
N ALA A 339 4.48 -6.61 -12.21
CA ALA A 339 3.43 -7.47 -12.78
C ALA A 339 2.50 -6.72 -13.75
N ALA A 340 2.89 -5.57 -14.26
CA ALA A 340 2.01 -4.68 -15.03
C ALA A 340 0.65 -4.46 -14.35
N HIS A 341 0.62 -4.45 -13.06
CA HIS A 341 -0.40 -4.25 -12.04
C HIS A 341 -0.92 -5.54 -11.40
N GLN A 342 -1.87 -6.29 -12.03
CA GLN A 342 -2.68 -7.29 -11.31
C GLN A 342 -1.99 -8.65 -11.16
N MET A 343 -2.06 -9.21 -9.95
CA MET A 343 -1.56 -10.53 -9.59
C MET A 343 -2.66 -11.40 -8.96
N ALA A 344 -3.42 -10.86 -8.01
CA ALA A 344 -4.55 -11.50 -7.38
C ALA A 344 -5.72 -10.52 -7.22
N SER A 345 -6.94 -11.02 -7.14
CA SER A 345 -8.15 -10.21 -6.94
C SER A 345 -9.25 -11.04 -6.29
N ASN A 346 -9.98 -10.45 -5.36
CA ASN A 346 -11.27 -10.99 -4.97
C ASN A 346 -12.20 -11.02 -6.18
N PRO A 347 -13.02 -12.07 -6.33
CA PRO A 347 -13.97 -12.20 -7.45
C PRO A 347 -15.17 -11.27 -7.28
N LEU A 348 -15.85 -10.99 -8.38
CA LEU A 348 -17.18 -10.36 -8.36
C LEU A 348 -18.25 -11.32 -7.82
N PRO A 349 -19.32 -10.80 -7.18
CA PRO A 349 -20.50 -11.61 -6.87
C PRO A 349 -21.05 -12.34 -8.13
N PRO A 350 -21.61 -13.57 -8.00
CA PRO A 350 -22.01 -14.23 -6.76
C PRO A 350 -20.89 -15.01 -6.05
N ARG A 351 -19.64 -15.02 -6.57
CA ARG A 351 -18.52 -15.69 -5.92
C ARG A 351 -18.14 -14.99 -4.60
N THR A 352 -17.69 -15.78 -3.64
CA THR A 352 -17.34 -15.29 -2.30
C THR A 352 -16.14 -14.33 -2.34
N ARG A 353 -16.23 -13.21 -1.63
CA ARG A 353 -15.14 -12.29 -1.34
C ARG A 353 -14.74 -12.50 0.12
N LYS A 354 -13.44 -12.54 0.39
CA LYS A 354 -12.93 -12.71 1.77
C LYS A 354 -12.26 -11.41 2.22
N PRO A 355 -12.85 -10.65 3.17
CA PRO A 355 -12.20 -9.49 3.75
C PRO A 355 -10.82 -9.84 4.34
N GLY A 356 -9.83 -8.98 4.11
CA GLY A 356 -8.43 -9.21 4.52
C GLY A 356 -7.63 -10.10 3.57
N SER A 357 -8.30 -10.81 2.64
CA SER A 357 -7.65 -11.51 1.53
C SER A 357 -7.56 -10.61 0.30
N VAL A 358 -6.49 -10.73 -0.47
CA VAL A 358 -6.35 -10.11 -1.78
C VAL A 358 -6.97 -10.95 -2.91
N GLY A 359 -7.66 -12.04 -2.55
CA GLY A 359 -8.42 -12.88 -3.47
C GLY A 359 -7.64 -14.05 -4.06
N LEU A 360 -8.13 -14.53 -5.19
CA LEU A 360 -7.56 -15.64 -5.95
C LEU A 360 -6.49 -15.13 -6.92
N ALA A 361 -5.60 -16.01 -7.39
CA ALA A 361 -4.71 -15.69 -8.51
C ALA A 361 -5.55 -15.19 -9.71
N ALA A 362 -5.17 -14.06 -10.28
CA ALA A 362 -6.00 -13.34 -11.24
C ALA A 362 -5.16 -12.84 -12.44
N GLY A 363 -4.43 -13.75 -13.04
CA GLY A 363 -3.63 -13.49 -14.21
C GLY A 363 -2.37 -14.35 -14.26
N PRO A 364 -1.27 -13.97 -13.57
CA PRO A 364 -0.08 -14.80 -13.50
C PRO A 364 -0.32 -16.00 -12.57
N ASP A 365 0.51 -17.03 -12.72
CA ASP A 365 0.68 -18.04 -11.67
C ASP A 365 1.18 -17.34 -10.39
N VAL A 366 0.65 -17.74 -9.24
CA VAL A 366 1.06 -17.26 -7.92
C VAL A 366 1.44 -18.46 -7.06
N ALA A 367 2.59 -18.39 -6.41
CA ALA A 367 3.06 -19.42 -5.50
C ALA A 367 3.56 -18.79 -4.19
N ILE A 368 3.63 -19.60 -3.14
CA ILE A 368 4.31 -19.27 -1.89
C ILE A 368 5.60 -20.08 -1.85
N LEU A 369 6.73 -19.41 -1.70
CA LEU A 369 8.06 -20.03 -1.67
C LEU A 369 8.67 -19.95 -0.28
N ASP A 370 9.43 -20.99 0.09
CA ASP A 370 10.32 -20.94 1.24
C ASP A 370 11.63 -20.18 0.93
N GLU A 371 12.53 -20.10 1.90
CA GLU A 371 13.83 -19.44 1.74
C GLU A 371 14.70 -20.11 0.66
N ALA A 372 14.54 -21.42 0.45
CA ALA A 372 15.26 -22.20 -0.57
C ALA A 372 14.61 -22.08 -1.97
N GLY A 373 13.48 -21.37 -2.12
CA GLY A 373 12.76 -21.21 -3.38
C GLY A 373 11.77 -22.33 -3.71
N LYS A 374 11.54 -23.28 -2.78
CA LYS A 374 10.61 -24.38 -2.98
C LYS A 374 9.18 -23.95 -2.68
N THR A 375 8.23 -24.35 -3.52
CA THR A 375 6.80 -24.08 -3.35
C THR A 375 6.25 -24.75 -2.08
N LEU A 376 5.53 -23.96 -1.28
CA LEU A 376 4.86 -24.39 -0.05
C LEU A 376 3.40 -24.76 -0.31
N ALA A 377 2.87 -25.68 0.50
CA ALA A 377 1.45 -26.04 0.50
C ALA A 377 0.56 -24.93 1.11
N SER A 378 -0.75 -24.99 0.83
CA SER A 378 -1.76 -24.13 1.47
C SER A 378 -1.64 -24.12 3.00
N GLY A 379 -1.89 -22.97 3.62
CA GLY A 379 -1.76 -22.73 5.05
C GLY A 379 -0.32 -22.47 5.52
N ARG A 380 0.69 -22.66 4.67
CA ARG A 380 2.10 -22.37 5.01
C ARG A 380 2.47 -20.96 4.59
N MET A 381 3.11 -20.25 5.50
CA MET A 381 3.58 -18.87 5.27
C MET A 381 4.96 -18.89 4.60
N GLY A 382 5.15 -18.03 3.60
CA GLY A 382 6.40 -17.86 2.87
C GLY A 382 6.37 -16.60 2.01
N GLU A 383 7.32 -16.48 1.08
CA GLU A 383 7.37 -15.37 0.14
C GLU A 383 6.45 -15.59 -1.05
N VAL A 384 5.64 -14.59 -1.38
CA VAL A 384 4.81 -14.61 -2.59
C VAL A 384 5.70 -14.48 -3.81
N ALA A 385 5.50 -15.37 -4.78
CA ALA A 385 6.19 -15.35 -6.06
C ALA A 385 5.19 -15.45 -7.21
N ILE A 386 5.54 -14.86 -8.35
CA ILE A 386 4.66 -14.80 -9.52
C ILE A 386 5.39 -15.20 -10.80
N ARG A 387 4.65 -15.74 -11.76
CA ARG A 387 5.14 -16.09 -13.08
C ARG A 387 4.02 -15.92 -14.11
N GLY A 388 4.28 -15.19 -15.19
CA GLY A 388 3.27 -15.02 -16.23
C GLY A 388 3.62 -13.98 -17.28
N PRO A 389 2.79 -13.87 -18.34
CA PRO A 389 3.05 -12.98 -19.47
C PRO A 389 2.98 -11.48 -19.11
N ASN A 390 2.34 -11.12 -18.00
CA ASN A 390 2.26 -9.76 -17.49
C ASN A 390 3.45 -9.37 -16.61
N VAL A 391 4.34 -10.29 -16.25
CA VAL A 391 5.50 -10.04 -15.40
C VAL A 391 6.65 -9.48 -16.23
N THR A 392 7.33 -8.43 -15.72
CA THR A 392 8.53 -7.87 -16.34
C THR A 392 9.63 -8.92 -16.47
N ARG A 393 10.51 -8.76 -17.45
CA ARG A 393 11.69 -9.62 -17.63
C ARG A 393 12.86 -9.24 -16.72
N GLY A 394 12.74 -8.15 -15.97
CA GLY A 394 13.76 -7.67 -15.04
C GLY A 394 13.81 -6.16 -14.92
N TYR A 395 14.54 -5.69 -13.92
CA TYR A 395 14.87 -4.27 -13.75
C TYR A 395 15.93 -3.86 -14.74
N ALA A 396 15.73 -2.73 -15.40
CA ALA A 396 16.74 -2.18 -16.27
C ALA A 396 17.94 -1.67 -15.46
N ASN A 397 19.14 -1.87 -15.99
CA ASN A 397 20.41 -1.42 -15.41
C ASN A 397 20.66 -1.89 -13.95
N ASN A 398 20.04 -3.02 -13.53
CA ASN A 398 20.18 -3.51 -12.15
C ASN A 398 20.36 -5.03 -12.09
N PRO A 399 21.53 -5.56 -12.51
CA PRO A 399 21.80 -7.00 -12.55
C PRO A 399 21.79 -7.66 -11.16
N GLU A 400 22.22 -6.95 -10.11
CA GLU A 400 22.23 -7.47 -8.74
C GLU A 400 20.79 -7.72 -8.23
N ALA A 401 19.89 -6.75 -8.44
CA ALA A 401 18.50 -6.93 -8.08
C ALA A 401 17.85 -8.06 -8.89
N ASN A 402 18.19 -8.18 -10.18
CA ASN A 402 17.67 -9.25 -11.03
C ASN A 402 18.12 -10.64 -10.55
N ALA A 403 19.40 -10.79 -10.18
CA ALA A 403 19.96 -12.06 -9.70
C ALA A 403 19.27 -12.54 -8.41
N THR A 404 18.80 -11.63 -7.54
CA THR A 404 18.16 -11.98 -6.27
C THR A 404 16.64 -12.09 -6.37
N THR A 405 16.03 -11.44 -7.37
CA THR A 405 14.58 -11.36 -7.50
C THR A 405 13.99 -12.47 -8.38
N PHE A 406 14.77 -12.99 -9.34
CA PHE A 406 14.34 -14.09 -10.22
C PHE A 406 15.01 -15.40 -9.81
N SER A 407 14.20 -16.44 -9.57
CA SER A 407 14.65 -17.79 -9.25
C SER A 407 13.73 -18.81 -9.92
N ASP A 408 14.30 -19.73 -10.71
CA ASP A 408 13.59 -20.84 -11.38
C ASP A 408 12.33 -20.40 -12.15
N GLY A 409 12.43 -19.25 -12.82
CA GLY A 409 11.33 -18.66 -13.60
C GLY A 409 10.26 -17.95 -12.76
N TRP A 410 10.41 -17.87 -11.44
CA TRP A 410 9.58 -17.09 -10.56
C TRP A 410 10.19 -15.71 -10.28
N PHE A 411 9.33 -14.70 -10.26
CA PHE A 411 9.65 -13.39 -9.72
C PHE A 411 9.25 -13.34 -8.24
N ARG A 412 10.21 -13.14 -7.35
CA ARG A 412 10.05 -13.02 -5.90
C ARG A 412 9.61 -11.59 -5.56
N THR A 413 8.42 -11.44 -4.95
CA THR A 413 7.81 -10.11 -4.76
C THR A 413 8.37 -9.34 -3.57
N GLY A 414 9.00 -10.03 -2.63
CA GLY A 414 9.40 -9.48 -1.33
C GLY A 414 8.23 -9.30 -0.36
N ASP A 415 7.03 -9.72 -0.73
CA ASP A 415 5.85 -9.72 0.14
C ASP A 415 5.67 -11.13 0.76
N GLN A 416 5.31 -11.20 2.03
CA GLN A 416 5.02 -12.44 2.74
C GLN A 416 3.53 -12.75 2.70
N GLY A 417 3.18 -14.03 2.56
CA GLY A 417 1.77 -14.42 2.54
C GLY A 417 1.56 -15.93 2.59
N TYR A 418 0.31 -16.33 2.48
CA TYR A 418 -0.11 -17.73 2.42
C TYR A 418 -1.43 -17.86 1.65
N PHE A 419 -1.70 -19.06 1.11
CA PHE A 419 -3.01 -19.43 0.61
C PHE A 419 -3.82 -20.14 1.69
N ASP A 420 -5.11 -19.84 1.80
CA ASP A 420 -6.02 -20.66 2.61
C ASP A 420 -6.43 -21.96 1.87
N GLY A 421 -7.27 -22.78 2.53
CA GLY A 421 -7.74 -24.05 1.96
C GLY A 421 -8.63 -23.93 0.72
N GLU A 422 -9.12 -22.72 0.41
CA GLU A 422 -9.95 -22.41 -0.76
C GLU A 422 -9.16 -21.66 -1.86
N GLY A 423 -7.85 -21.47 -1.67
CA GLY A 423 -6.95 -20.82 -2.64
C GLY A 423 -6.98 -19.29 -2.60
N TYR A 424 -7.53 -18.67 -1.56
CA TYR A 424 -7.45 -17.22 -1.39
C TYR A 424 -6.09 -16.84 -0.81
N LEU A 425 -5.45 -15.84 -1.41
CA LEU A 425 -4.17 -15.31 -1.00
C LEU A 425 -4.35 -14.25 0.09
N PHE A 426 -3.61 -14.42 1.18
CA PHE A 426 -3.49 -13.45 2.27
C PHE A 426 -2.07 -12.91 2.28
N ILE A 427 -1.93 -11.58 2.16
CA ILE A 427 -0.64 -10.89 2.32
C ILE A 427 -0.52 -10.46 3.77
N THR A 428 0.51 -10.94 4.44
CA THR A 428 0.73 -10.64 5.87
C THR A 428 1.55 -9.37 6.04
N ASP A 429 2.69 -9.25 5.33
CA ASP A 429 3.53 -8.04 5.37
C ASP A 429 4.57 -8.05 4.25
N ARG A 430 5.45 -7.04 4.23
CA ARG A 430 6.67 -7.03 3.43
C ARG A 430 7.84 -7.61 4.20
N LEU A 431 8.60 -8.51 3.61
CA LEU A 431 9.76 -9.13 4.26
C LEU A 431 10.76 -8.10 4.81
N LYS A 432 10.92 -6.97 4.12
CA LYS A 432 11.80 -5.86 4.53
C LYS A 432 11.19 -4.90 5.57
N GLU A 433 9.89 -4.97 5.80
CA GLU A 433 9.17 -4.17 6.80
C GLU A 433 8.95 -4.94 8.11
N LEU A 434 9.21 -6.26 8.12
CA LEU A 434 9.14 -7.06 9.33
C LEU A 434 10.10 -6.51 10.39
N ILE A 435 9.59 -6.28 11.59
CA ILE A 435 10.38 -5.79 12.73
C ILE A 435 11.06 -7.00 13.37
N ASN A 436 12.40 -6.99 13.40
CA ASN A 436 13.18 -8.07 14.01
C ASN A 436 13.49 -7.72 15.48
N ARG A 437 12.57 -8.05 16.36
CA ARG A 437 12.66 -7.77 17.79
C ARG A 437 13.25 -8.97 18.54
N GLY A 438 14.57 -8.93 18.77
CA GLY A 438 15.25 -10.00 19.53
C GLY A 438 15.18 -11.38 18.87
N GLY A 439 15.12 -11.45 17.53
CA GLY A 439 14.97 -12.67 16.76
C GLY A 439 13.53 -12.98 16.31
N GLU A 440 12.54 -12.38 16.95
CA GLU A 440 11.13 -12.51 16.56
C GLU A 440 10.80 -11.59 15.38
N LYS A 441 10.32 -12.16 14.27
CA LYS A 441 9.88 -11.41 13.08
C LYS A 441 8.42 -11.00 13.27
N ILE A 442 8.18 -9.72 13.53
CA ILE A 442 6.85 -9.15 13.84
C ILE A 442 6.33 -8.39 12.63
N ALA A 443 5.13 -8.74 12.19
CA ALA A 443 4.42 -8.07 11.11
C ALA A 443 3.79 -6.75 11.62
N PRO A 444 4.25 -5.56 11.16
CA PRO A 444 3.68 -4.28 11.59
C PRO A 444 2.18 -4.16 11.32
N ARG A 445 1.71 -4.77 10.24
CA ARG A 445 0.30 -4.72 9.83
C ARG A 445 -0.65 -5.32 10.87
N GLU A 446 -0.28 -6.41 11.51
CA GLU A 446 -1.08 -7.04 12.59
C GLU A 446 -1.36 -6.03 13.71
N ILE A 447 -0.36 -5.24 14.05
CA ILE A 447 -0.46 -4.23 15.10
C ILE A 447 -1.29 -3.03 14.63
N ASP A 448 -1.12 -2.59 13.37
CA ASP A 448 -1.94 -1.54 12.78
C ASP A 448 -3.43 -1.91 12.81
N GLU A 449 -3.78 -3.14 12.44
CA GLU A 449 -5.17 -3.61 12.42
C GLU A 449 -5.79 -3.59 13.82
N VAL A 450 -5.03 -3.97 14.84
CA VAL A 450 -5.48 -3.87 16.24
C VAL A 450 -5.67 -2.43 16.67
N LEU A 451 -4.73 -1.53 16.38
CA LEU A 451 -4.85 -0.11 16.74
C LEU A 451 -5.99 0.58 15.98
N LEU A 452 -6.21 0.22 14.71
CA LEU A 452 -7.33 0.71 13.89
C LEU A 452 -8.70 0.25 14.39
N ALA A 453 -8.76 -0.88 15.11
CA ALA A 453 -10.00 -1.35 15.73
C ALA A 453 -10.44 -0.50 16.94
N TYR A 454 -9.57 0.35 17.49
CA TYR A 454 -9.98 1.30 18.53
C TYR A 454 -10.90 2.38 17.93
N PRO A 455 -12.11 2.60 18.50
CA PRO A 455 -13.15 3.45 17.89
C PRO A 455 -12.70 4.88 17.57
N GLY A 456 -11.77 5.44 18.36
CA GLY A 456 -11.23 6.79 18.20
C GLY A 456 -10.11 6.92 17.18
N VAL A 457 -9.55 5.82 16.65
CA VAL A 457 -8.42 5.84 15.71
C VAL A 457 -8.92 5.99 14.27
N ARG A 458 -8.30 6.91 13.53
CA ARG A 458 -8.49 7.13 12.11
C ARG A 458 -7.41 6.42 11.27
N GLN A 459 -6.15 6.49 11.71
CA GLN A 459 -5.00 5.83 11.06
C GLN A 459 -4.04 5.33 12.12
N ALA A 460 -3.40 4.20 11.84
CA ALA A 460 -2.32 3.65 12.65
C ALA A 460 -1.23 3.12 11.73
N VAL A 461 0.02 3.35 12.07
CA VAL A 461 1.21 2.88 11.35
C VAL A 461 2.28 2.48 12.34
N THR A 462 2.53 1.20 12.39
CA THR A 462 3.58 0.59 13.19
C THR A 462 4.88 0.56 12.41
N PHE A 463 6.01 0.80 13.05
CA PHE A 463 7.33 0.84 12.43
C PHE A 463 8.43 0.44 13.41
N ALA A 464 9.56 0.01 12.86
CA ALA A 464 10.74 -0.32 13.63
C ALA A 464 11.44 0.93 14.17
N VAL A 465 11.91 0.85 15.41
CA VAL A 465 12.85 1.81 16.02
C VAL A 465 14.08 1.06 16.52
N PRO A 466 15.29 1.62 16.43
CA PRO A 466 16.49 0.97 16.94
C PRO A 466 16.39 0.67 18.44
N HIS A 467 16.92 -0.49 18.86
CA HIS A 467 16.95 -0.89 20.26
C HIS A 467 18.28 -1.53 20.65
N PRO A 468 18.92 -1.12 21.76
CA PRO A 468 20.28 -1.54 22.10
C PRO A 468 20.50 -3.04 22.27
N SER A 469 19.51 -3.77 22.81
CA SER A 469 19.63 -5.22 23.12
C SER A 469 18.78 -6.12 22.23
N LEU A 470 17.76 -5.58 21.56
CA LEU A 470 16.84 -6.36 20.72
C LEU A 470 17.10 -6.16 19.21
N GLY A 471 18.05 -5.28 18.85
CA GLY A 471 18.24 -4.81 17.48
C GLY A 471 17.17 -3.80 17.10
N GLU A 472 15.91 -4.24 17.04
CA GLU A 472 14.76 -3.38 16.78
C GLU A 472 13.69 -3.51 17.88
N ASN A 473 12.89 -2.47 18.04
CA ASN A 473 11.69 -2.42 18.87
C ASN A 473 10.54 -1.81 18.06
N ILE A 474 9.34 -1.86 18.61
CA ILE A 474 8.11 -1.46 17.96
C ILE A 474 7.70 -0.08 18.43
N ALA A 475 7.44 0.82 17.49
CA ALA A 475 6.72 2.07 17.73
C ALA A 475 5.50 2.17 16.78
N ALA A 476 4.50 2.96 17.17
CA ALA A 476 3.35 3.24 16.32
C ALA A 476 3.02 4.73 16.29
N ALA A 477 2.69 5.25 15.11
CA ALA A 477 2.13 6.57 14.90
C ALA A 477 0.62 6.43 14.69
N VAL A 478 -0.18 7.14 15.49
CA VAL A 478 -1.63 7.06 15.47
C VAL A 478 -2.23 8.44 15.21
N VAL A 479 -3.21 8.49 14.29
CA VAL A 479 -4.04 9.65 14.02
C VAL A 479 -5.42 9.39 14.59
N LEU A 480 -5.89 10.23 15.47
CA LEU A 480 -7.24 10.16 16.01
C LEU A 480 -8.27 10.77 15.05
N LYS A 481 -9.51 10.35 15.17
CA LYS A 481 -10.66 10.99 14.53
C LYS A 481 -10.90 12.37 15.16
N ASP A 482 -11.50 13.26 14.42
CA ASP A 482 -11.82 14.60 14.91
C ASP A 482 -12.75 14.50 16.14
N GLY A 483 -12.37 15.18 17.22
CA GLY A 483 -13.11 15.15 18.48
C GLY A 483 -12.92 13.88 19.33
N ALA A 484 -12.17 12.88 18.86
CA ALA A 484 -11.87 11.70 19.64
C ALA A 484 -10.81 11.98 20.73
N VAL A 485 -11.02 11.42 21.90
CA VAL A 485 -10.07 11.47 23.01
C VAL A 485 -9.30 10.16 23.05
N GLY A 486 -7.99 10.24 23.17
CA GLY A 486 -7.13 9.08 23.33
C GLY A 486 -5.72 9.52 23.75
N CYS A 487 -5.02 8.65 24.44
CA CYS A 487 -3.62 8.86 24.80
C CYS A 487 -2.84 7.56 24.61
N GLU A 488 -1.51 7.65 24.67
CA GLU A 488 -0.63 6.48 24.55
C GLU A 488 -1.03 5.35 25.49
N ALA A 489 -1.36 5.64 26.76
CA ALA A 489 -1.70 4.65 27.76
C ALA A 489 -2.97 3.85 27.40
N VAL A 490 -4.04 4.53 26.98
CA VAL A 490 -5.31 3.90 26.60
C VAL A 490 -5.15 3.02 25.36
N LEU A 491 -4.44 3.50 24.35
CA LEU A 491 -4.17 2.72 23.12
C LEU A 491 -3.28 1.51 23.40
N ARG A 492 -2.31 1.65 24.30
CA ARG A 492 -1.45 0.56 24.72
C ARG A 492 -2.24 -0.51 25.49
N GLU A 493 -3.11 -0.11 26.41
CA GLU A 493 -3.98 -1.04 27.13
C GLU A 493 -4.90 -1.80 26.18
N PHE A 494 -5.51 -1.10 25.23
CA PHE A 494 -6.31 -1.71 24.18
C PHE A 494 -5.54 -2.75 23.37
N ALA A 495 -4.26 -2.45 23.06
CA ALA A 495 -3.37 -3.37 22.34
C ALA A 495 -2.95 -4.57 23.20
N LEU A 496 -2.66 -4.36 24.51
CA LEU A 496 -2.28 -5.42 25.45
C LEU A 496 -3.37 -6.47 25.65
N ASP A 497 -4.63 -6.08 25.53
CA ASP A 497 -5.76 -7.01 25.66
C ASP A 497 -5.97 -7.88 24.41
N ARG A 498 -5.29 -7.55 23.28
CA ARG A 498 -5.49 -8.18 21.96
C ARG A 498 -4.23 -8.74 21.31
N LEU A 499 -3.06 -8.34 21.78
CA LEU A 499 -1.77 -8.77 21.28
C LEU A 499 -0.92 -9.41 22.37
N PRO A 500 -0.09 -10.38 22.03
CA PRO A 500 0.99 -10.82 22.91
C PRO A 500 1.86 -9.61 23.31
N THR A 501 2.34 -9.58 24.54
CA THR A 501 3.09 -8.45 25.11
C THR A 501 4.30 -8.02 24.29
N PHE A 502 4.97 -8.98 23.64
CA PHE A 502 6.15 -8.70 22.80
C PHE A 502 5.81 -8.00 21.47
N LYS A 503 4.54 -8.01 21.04
CA LYS A 503 4.04 -7.29 19.86
C LYS A 503 3.48 -5.90 20.19
N VAL A 504 3.28 -5.59 21.47
CA VAL A 504 2.73 -4.28 21.86
C VAL A 504 3.79 -3.19 21.65
N PRO A 505 3.45 -2.08 20.96
CA PRO A 505 4.41 -1.00 20.74
C PRO A 505 4.98 -0.44 22.03
N SER A 506 6.29 -0.25 22.10
CA SER A 506 6.95 0.41 23.22
C SER A 506 6.61 1.89 23.29
N ARG A 507 6.28 2.51 22.15
CA ARG A 507 5.82 3.89 22.02
C ARG A 507 4.64 3.97 21.05
N ILE A 508 3.60 4.71 21.45
CA ILE A 508 2.47 5.08 20.58
C ILE A 508 2.38 6.60 20.56
N ILE A 509 2.81 7.20 19.45
CA ILE A 509 2.81 8.66 19.29
C ILE A 509 1.54 9.11 18.58
N LEU A 510 0.90 10.17 19.11
CA LEU A 510 -0.24 10.80 18.46
C LEU A 510 0.25 11.88 17.49
N VAL A 511 -0.14 11.77 16.23
CA VAL A 511 0.25 12.68 15.16
C VAL A 511 -0.97 13.24 14.45
N LYS A 512 -0.85 14.42 13.83
CA LYS A 512 -1.95 15.02 13.04
C LYS A 512 -2.18 14.28 11.72
N ASP A 513 -1.11 13.85 11.08
CA ASP A 513 -1.13 13.03 9.85
C ASP A 513 0.13 12.15 9.79
N VAL A 514 0.04 11.04 9.06
CA VAL A 514 1.17 10.14 8.81
C VAL A 514 1.81 10.52 7.47
N PRO A 515 3.14 10.65 7.39
CA PRO A 515 3.83 10.93 6.13
C PRO A 515 3.50 9.88 5.06
N LYS A 516 3.09 10.35 3.88
CA LYS A 516 2.72 9.54 2.72
C LYS A 516 3.67 9.81 1.56
N GLY A 517 3.91 8.81 0.75
CA GLY A 517 4.60 8.97 -0.52
C GLY A 517 3.72 9.69 -1.57
N PRO A 518 4.28 10.01 -2.75
CA PRO A 518 3.58 10.72 -3.83
C PRO A 518 2.30 10.02 -4.33
N THR A 519 2.17 8.74 -4.03
CA THR A 519 1.04 7.88 -4.42
C THR A 519 -0.04 7.76 -3.38
N GLY A 520 0.09 8.48 -2.25
CA GLY A 520 -0.79 8.35 -1.10
C GLY A 520 -0.51 7.11 -0.23
N LYS A 521 0.49 6.29 -0.59
CA LYS A 521 0.92 5.14 0.23
C LYS A 521 1.72 5.59 1.43
N ILE A 522 1.47 4.96 2.56
CA ILE A 522 2.27 5.11 3.77
C ILE A 522 3.64 4.45 3.55
N GLN A 523 4.70 5.12 3.97
CA GLN A 523 6.07 4.63 3.92
C GLN A 523 6.54 4.34 5.34
N ARG A 524 6.63 3.05 5.73
CA ARG A 524 7.12 2.63 7.06
C ARG A 524 8.62 2.82 7.21
N ILE A 525 9.37 2.42 6.19
CA ILE A 525 10.84 2.51 6.19
C ILE A 525 11.24 3.98 6.24
N GLY A 526 12.13 4.31 7.18
CA GLY A 526 12.55 5.69 7.45
C GLY A 526 11.52 6.54 8.23
N LEU A 527 10.42 5.95 8.71
CA LEU A 527 9.42 6.68 9.49
C LEU A 527 9.96 7.06 10.87
N ALA A 528 10.80 6.22 11.48
CA ALA A 528 11.49 6.52 12.73
C ALA A 528 12.29 7.82 12.65
N ASP A 529 13.06 8.02 11.57
CA ASP A 529 13.86 9.23 11.38
C ASP A 529 12.97 10.47 11.18
N ARG A 530 11.89 10.33 10.41
CA ARG A 530 10.95 11.43 10.15
C ARG A 530 10.18 11.85 11.41
N LEU A 531 9.96 10.94 12.34
CA LEU A 531 9.23 11.15 13.58
C LEU A 531 10.17 11.20 14.82
N ALA A 532 11.50 11.28 14.61
CA ALA A 532 12.49 11.23 15.67
C ALA A 532 12.20 12.23 16.80
N ALA A 533 11.81 13.46 16.47
CA ALA A 533 11.46 14.48 17.46
C ALA A 533 10.24 14.11 18.32
N ALA A 534 9.27 13.39 17.76
CA ALA A 534 8.07 12.93 18.49
C ALA A 534 8.33 11.66 19.33
N LEU A 535 9.39 10.92 19.01
CA LEU A 535 9.80 9.73 19.76
C LEU A 535 10.60 10.08 21.01
N VAL A 536 11.23 11.26 21.06
CA VAL A 536 12.00 11.71 22.22
C VAL A 536 11.04 12.07 23.36
N VAL A 537 11.30 11.51 24.55
CA VAL A 537 10.63 11.88 25.80
C VAL A 537 11.51 12.89 26.51
N ALA A 538 10.98 14.08 26.79
CA ALA A 538 11.70 15.04 27.62
C ALA A 538 11.90 14.47 29.04
N TYR A 539 13.08 14.61 29.57
CA TYR A 539 13.36 14.20 30.94
C TYR A 539 12.53 15.01 31.93
N GLU A 540 11.79 14.30 32.76
CA GLU A 540 11.11 14.86 33.94
C GLU A 540 11.52 14.06 35.18
N ALA A 541 11.92 14.77 36.23
CA ALA A 541 12.34 14.11 37.47
C ALA A 541 11.16 13.40 38.16
N PRO A 542 11.38 12.24 38.80
CA PRO A 542 10.39 11.60 39.68
C PRO A 542 9.90 12.53 40.78
N THR A 543 8.59 12.61 41.00
CA THR A 543 7.97 13.58 41.93
C THR A 543 7.61 12.97 43.28
N SER A 544 7.17 11.70 43.34
CA SER A 544 6.85 11.02 44.58
C SER A 544 7.98 10.09 45.07
N ASP A 545 7.94 9.67 46.33
CA ASP A 545 8.90 8.70 46.88
C ASP A 545 8.78 7.34 46.15
N MET A 546 7.57 6.93 45.80
CA MET A 546 7.33 5.72 45.05
C MET A 546 7.89 5.84 43.61
N GLU A 547 7.71 6.98 42.93
CA GLU A 547 8.33 7.21 41.63
C GLU A 547 9.86 7.18 41.71
N ARG A 548 10.45 7.76 42.77
CA ARG A 548 11.90 7.71 43.01
C ARG A 548 12.40 6.28 43.22
N LEU A 549 11.68 5.48 44.00
CA LEU A 549 12.02 4.08 44.24
C LEU A 549 11.97 3.27 42.94
N VAL A 550 10.90 3.42 42.16
CA VAL A 550 10.74 2.74 40.87
C VAL A 550 11.84 3.16 39.89
N ALA A 551 12.09 4.45 39.73
CA ALA A 551 13.11 4.98 38.83
C ALA A 551 14.52 4.50 39.22
N ALA A 552 14.86 4.54 40.51
CA ALA A 552 16.14 4.05 41.01
C ALA A 552 16.32 2.54 40.77
N THR A 553 15.27 1.75 40.98
CA THR A 553 15.30 0.31 40.70
C THR A 553 15.52 0.02 39.21
N ILE A 554 14.85 0.77 38.33
CA ILE A 554 15.04 0.68 36.88
C ILE A 554 16.47 1.08 36.49
N CYS A 555 17.01 2.18 37.07
CA CYS A 555 18.41 2.59 36.86
C CYS A 555 19.37 1.45 37.20
N GLN A 556 19.22 0.81 38.36
CA GLN A 556 20.08 -0.29 38.79
C GLN A 556 20.01 -1.51 37.88
N VAL A 557 18.80 -1.88 37.40
CA VAL A 557 18.61 -3.05 36.56
C VAL A 557 19.09 -2.82 35.14
N LEU A 558 18.91 -1.61 34.61
CA LEU A 558 19.31 -1.25 33.24
C LEU A 558 20.74 -0.70 33.13
N GLY A 559 21.41 -0.43 34.27
CA GLY A 559 22.74 0.18 34.30
C GLY A 559 22.74 1.61 33.76
N ARG A 560 21.70 2.39 34.07
CA ARG A 560 21.56 3.79 33.64
C ARG A 560 21.80 4.74 34.82
N GLU A 561 22.32 5.93 34.49
CA GLU A 561 22.55 6.96 35.50
C GLU A 561 21.25 7.65 35.93
N VAL A 562 20.34 7.84 34.97
CA VAL A 562 19.09 8.59 35.18
C VAL A 562 17.94 7.96 34.43
N VAL A 563 16.77 7.93 35.08
CA VAL A 563 15.48 7.53 34.48
C VAL A 563 14.43 8.56 34.91
N GLY A 564 13.77 9.18 33.92
CA GLY A 564 12.69 10.14 34.15
C GLY A 564 11.36 9.46 34.47
N ARG A 565 10.43 10.20 35.08
CA ARG A 565 9.12 9.68 35.50
C ARG A 565 8.26 9.15 34.37
N ASN A 566 8.46 9.70 33.14
CA ASN A 566 7.70 9.34 31.93
C ASN A 566 8.49 8.42 30.99
N ASP A 567 9.70 8.03 31.35
CA ASP A 567 10.52 7.14 30.54
C ASP A 567 9.93 5.73 30.52
N ASN A 568 9.74 5.19 29.31
CA ASN A 568 9.24 3.84 29.16
C ASN A 568 10.37 2.81 29.34
N PHE A 569 10.23 1.93 30.32
CA PHE A 569 11.19 0.88 30.66
C PHE A 569 11.65 0.06 29.44
N PHE A 570 10.70 -0.32 28.55
CA PHE A 570 11.02 -1.09 27.35
C PHE A 570 11.75 -0.27 26.29
N SER A 571 11.49 1.02 26.19
CA SER A 571 12.24 1.92 25.31
C SER A 571 13.66 2.20 25.81
N LEU A 572 13.88 2.12 27.11
CA LEU A 572 15.20 2.29 27.73
C LEU A 572 16.12 1.07 27.60
N GLY A 573 15.65 -0.04 27.04
CA GLY A 573 16.43 -1.27 26.90
C GLY A 573 15.95 -2.41 27.80
N GLY A 574 14.81 -2.24 28.46
CA GLY A 574 14.17 -3.30 29.26
C GLY A 574 13.60 -4.41 28.40
N ASP A 575 13.73 -5.63 28.89
CA ASP A 575 13.14 -6.85 28.34
C ASP A 575 12.36 -7.61 29.42
N SER A 576 11.77 -8.75 29.07
CA SER A 576 10.95 -9.54 30.00
C SER A 576 11.75 -10.07 31.21
N LEU A 577 13.04 -10.40 31.02
CA LEU A 577 13.90 -10.87 32.10
C LEU A 577 14.20 -9.73 33.08
N ARG A 578 14.60 -8.58 32.54
CA ARG A 578 14.86 -7.37 33.33
C ARG A 578 13.60 -6.83 34.01
N ALA A 579 12.45 -6.94 33.35
CA ALA A 579 11.15 -6.60 33.94
C ALA A 579 10.87 -7.41 35.22
N THR A 580 11.11 -8.72 35.18
CA THR A 580 10.98 -9.61 36.37
C THR A 580 11.96 -9.20 37.46
N GLN A 581 13.20 -8.82 37.12
CA GLN A 581 14.19 -8.34 38.11
C GLN A 581 13.75 -7.04 38.78
N VAL A 582 13.19 -6.07 38.04
CA VAL A 582 12.65 -4.83 38.58
C VAL A 582 11.52 -5.13 39.56
N LEU A 583 10.54 -5.94 39.15
CA LEU A 583 9.38 -6.28 39.99
C LEU A 583 9.77 -7.06 41.24
N THR A 584 10.72 -7.99 41.14
CA THR A 584 11.23 -8.74 42.30
C THR A 584 11.88 -7.82 43.31
N ARG A 585 12.75 -6.89 42.88
CA ARG A 585 13.41 -5.92 43.77
C ARG A 585 12.41 -4.95 44.42
N LEU A 586 11.46 -4.44 43.64
CA LEU A 586 10.41 -3.58 44.15
C LEU A 586 9.54 -4.34 45.18
N GLY A 587 9.17 -5.58 44.88
CA GLY A 587 8.40 -6.42 45.82
C GLY A 587 9.14 -6.68 47.12
N GLN A 588 10.46 -6.93 47.08
CA GLN A 588 11.30 -7.06 48.27
C GLN A 588 11.36 -5.76 49.10
N SER A 589 11.43 -4.61 48.43
CA SER A 589 11.48 -3.30 49.10
C SER A 589 10.13 -2.89 49.69
N LEU A 590 9.04 -3.32 49.09
CA LEU A 590 7.68 -2.94 49.49
C LEU A 590 6.97 -3.97 50.37
N GLY A 591 7.52 -5.19 50.48
CA GLY A 591 6.97 -6.25 51.34
C GLY A 591 5.83 -7.06 50.74
N PHE A 592 5.50 -6.86 49.43
CA PHE A 592 4.44 -7.62 48.76
C PHE A 592 4.81 -8.08 47.36
N GLN A 593 4.13 -9.08 46.81
CA GLN A 593 4.37 -9.59 45.47
C GLN A 593 3.68 -8.72 44.42
N ILE A 594 4.47 -8.25 43.41
CA ILE A 594 3.98 -7.47 42.28
C ILE A 594 3.76 -8.40 41.08
N PRO A 595 2.54 -8.48 40.51
CA PRO A 595 2.27 -9.32 39.34
C PRO A 595 3.08 -8.87 38.12
N VAL A 596 3.65 -9.83 37.40
CA VAL A 596 4.46 -9.56 36.19
C VAL A 596 3.75 -8.66 35.15
N PRO A 597 2.43 -8.79 34.91
CA PRO A 597 1.73 -7.88 33.99
C PRO A 597 1.76 -6.40 34.40
N ALA A 598 2.07 -6.04 35.65
CA ALA A 598 2.05 -4.66 36.13
C ALA A 598 3.00 -3.75 35.33
N ILE A 599 4.25 -4.16 35.11
CA ILE A 599 5.23 -3.33 34.38
C ILE A 599 4.95 -3.26 32.88
N PHE A 600 4.24 -4.27 32.30
CA PHE A 600 3.81 -4.23 30.90
C PHE A 600 2.65 -3.24 30.70
N ARG A 601 1.71 -3.17 31.66
CA ARG A 601 0.60 -2.21 31.64
C ARG A 601 1.03 -0.80 32.05
N CYS A 602 1.95 -0.71 33.00
CA CYS A 602 2.45 0.54 33.59
C CYS A 602 3.98 0.67 33.39
N PRO A 603 4.47 0.90 32.15
CA PRO A 603 5.90 0.78 31.85
C PRO A 603 6.75 2.00 32.19
N THR A 604 6.18 3.04 32.81
CA THR A 604 6.91 4.23 33.26
C THR A 604 6.94 4.31 34.78
N PRO A 605 7.95 4.96 35.37
CA PRO A 605 8.01 5.15 36.83
C PRO A 605 6.73 5.76 37.39
N ALA A 606 6.16 6.78 36.77
CA ALA A 606 4.92 7.42 37.23
C ALA A 606 3.73 6.47 37.21
N LEU A 607 3.52 5.73 36.12
CA LEU A 607 2.40 4.79 36.00
C LEU A 607 2.55 3.60 36.94
N LEU A 608 3.78 3.06 37.05
CA LEU A 608 4.02 1.91 37.93
C LEU A 608 3.92 2.32 39.39
N ALA A 609 4.43 3.47 39.80
CA ALA A 609 4.27 4.00 41.13
C ALA A 609 2.81 4.15 41.53
N ASN A 610 1.98 4.78 40.70
CA ASN A 610 0.55 4.90 40.94
C ASN A 610 -0.14 3.52 41.11
N LYS A 611 0.26 2.53 40.29
CA LYS A 611 -0.29 1.17 40.40
C LYS A 611 0.13 0.50 41.70
N LEU A 612 1.37 0.71 42.15
CA LEU A 612 1.89 0.14 43.38
C LEU A 612 1.24 0.79 44.62
N ASP A 613 0.99 2.11 44.60
CA ASP A 613 0.27 2.81 45.67
C ASP A 613 -1.15 2.26 45.82
N LEU A 614 -1.88 2.09 44.70
CA LEU A 614 -3.22 1.46 44.72
C LEU A 614 -3.22 0.00 45.19
N MET A 615 -2.13 -0.74 45.03
CA MET A 615 -2.02 -2.13 45.55
C MET A 615 -1.69 -2.15 47.02
N ARG A 616 -1.05 -1.11 47.53
CA ARG A 616 -0.64 -0.96 48.92
C ARG A 616 -1.79 -0.50 49.83
N GLU A 617 -2.71 0.33 49.31
CA GLU A 617 -3.84 0.88 50.09
C GLU A 617 -4.68 -0.20 50.82
N PRO A 618 -5.14 -1.33 50.17
CA PRO A 618 -5.94 -2.35 50.84
C PRO A 618 -5.19 -3.08 51.96
N GLU A 619 -3.85 -3.23 51.85
CA GLU A 619 -3.04 -3.90 52.86
C GLU A 619 -2.80 -2.97 54.07
N VAL A 620 -2.60 -1.67 53.80
CA VAL A 620 -2.48 -0.66 54.87
C VAL A 620 -3.78 -0.51 55.62
N ASP A 621 -4.92 -0.50 54.95
CA ASP A 621 -6.24 -0.44 55.60
C ASP A 621 -6.55 -1.71 56.40
N ALA A 622 -6.14 -2.88 55.89
CA ALA A 622 -6.28 -4.14 56.65
C ALA A 622 -5.40 -4.16 57.90
N LEU A 623 -4.15 -3.69 57.79
CA LEU A 623 -3.21 -3.58 58.90
C LEU A 623 -3.65 -2.53 59.93
N ALA A 624 -4.19 -1.40 59.47
CA ALA A 624 -4.77 -0.36 60.32
C ALA A 624 -5.99 -0.90 61.10
N ALA A 625 -6.86 -1.65 60.42
CA ALA A 625 -8.01 -2.30 61.05
C ALA A 625 -7.63 -3.42 62.05
N GLU A 626 -6.51 -4.11 61.84
CA GLU A 626 -5.94 -5.06 62.79
C GLU A 626 -5.32 -4.34 63.99
N LEU A 627 -4.56 -3.26 63.76
CA LEU A 627 -4.02 -2.41 64.82
C LEU A 627 -5.10 -1.78 65.68
N GLU A 628 -6.24 -1.41 65.12
CA GLU A 628 -7.38 -0.88 65.89
C GLU A 628 -8.02 -1.92 66.81
N LYS A 629 -7.88 -3.21 66.53
CA LYS A 629 -8.38 -4.29 67.37
C LYS A 629 -7.49 -4.65 68.56
N LEU A 630 -6.24 -4.14 68.57
CA LEU A 630 -5.30 -4.37 69.67
C LEU A 630 -5.57 -3.44 70.88
N PRO A 631 -5.32 -3.91 72.14
CA PRO A 631 -5.37 -3.07 73.32
C PRO A 631 -4.47 -1.83 73.20
N PRO A 632 -4.86 -0.69 73.79
CA PRO A 632 -4.10 0.55 73.68
C PRO A 632 -2.61 0.45 74.07
N GLU A 633 -2.27 -0.43 75.00
CA GLU A 633 -0.91 -0.65 75.50
C GLU A 633 -0.05 -1.43 74.51
N GLU A 634 -0.58 -2.41 73.82
CA GLU A 634 0.10 -3.18 72.78
C GLU A 634 0.28 -2.35 71.49
N ARG A 635 -0.68 -1.47 71.17
CA ARG A 635 -0.62 -0.56 70.02
C ARG A 635 0.50 0.48 70.23
N ALA A 636 0.65 1.02 71.45
CA ALA A 636 1.69 1.97 71.78
C ALA A 636 3.10 1.35 71.74
N SER A 637 3.24 0.07 72.12
CA SER A 637 4.52 -0.65 72.05
C SER A 637 4.98 -0.88 70.62
N LEU A 638 4.06 -1.32 69.72
CA LEU A 638 4.37 -1.55 68.32
C LEU A 638 4.69 -0.28 67.51
N LEU A 639 4.10 0.86 67.88
CA LEU A 639 4.39 2.17 67.25
C LEU A 639 5.69 2.80 67.73
N ASN A 640 6.26 2.39 68.88
CA ASN A 640 7.56 2.85 69.40
C ASN A 640 8.73 2.01 68.85
N ASP A 641 8.50 0.83 68.30
CA ASP A 641 9.52 -0.05 67.70
C ASP A 641 9.63 0.12 66.16
N LEU A 642 8.84 1.01 65.55
CA LEU A 642 8.89 1.45 64.13
C LEU A 642 9.55 2.84 64.02
#